data_ba0467fede0d99a1629dfb5719d9a6eb
#
_entry.id   ba0467fede0d99a1629dfb5719d9a6eb
#
_cell.length_a   1.000
_cell.length_b   1.000
_cell.length_c   1.000
_cell.angle_alpha   90.00
_cell.angle_beta   90.00
_cell.angle_gamma   90.00
#
_symmetry.space_group_name_H-M   'P 1'
#
loop_
_entity.id
_entity.type
_entity.pdbx_description
1 polymer ?
#
loop_
_entity_poly.entity_id
_entity_poly.type
_entity_poly.pdbx_seq_one_letter_code
_entity_poly.pdbx_strand_id
1 'polypeptide(L)'
;MKLVQLSRPIIRNALAQALLTAVALASAQAALAQQSDAAQQAPEQAPTTLDQVKVTGIRSSIQSSIDSKREQTVVADVLSAEDIGDLPALSIGEAIETITGAATHREKGGASEISIRGLGPFLGSATFNGREASNGSGDRSVNFNQFPSELINTVAIYKTQRADFVEGGIAGTVNMQTVRPLEFGKRRVQLDGRATYADGDSKLRNADGVGWRGTVSYLDQFDLRGAGKLGVSLGLQRLEGTNPEEVMSSSSTWTACNANEVVGASRNCTAVTPAQVQAGTPYYLAPGSRVYRQISEHDQRDAAFAALQWRPFDGLEVALDYQDSQRTVTEDRAELNFSETLRNLNNRQVGDNGALLGHTGSSTVESSTDYKVRDEQYRGGGLRVEWRPNAAWMLSTDLSYSRTERSEIDRLMRLRSNATDINGNRVPGINGQRVDYTYTYAGDVPGIVVDPAFDLNNPDNFSAAARARRDELRREHTIRAWRFDGAFTPESGLLTSIKGGVRLSEATYRDLDDRVERNVTDPATIRAANLACRQPFPQEDFLSSASGNTIQQWATFDSRCLFGAITGVDDTGRNADPRGTANSDVEEKTRALYVMGEFASTLFGLPLDGNLGVRWVRTDVSSVGLRGELDVVDNPDGTIQLVETGRFAAQTVRASNRVFLPSFNANIGLTEQTQLRFGLYRAMARPDLVALSAGRTFILEPGTEFTTVGEAIGSITATGNPRTQPLLSSNADVSLEWYPNADSLLSAAVYYKQFTGGAVPTVVDERFVIDGTAVVVPVVQDVTTRQKSDLTGLELTGTHRFSYLPAPFDGLGVKLSYNYADSNYKTQDLRLGDQIDPATGLVSSGIVAPANIFGLSRHVFSGQLYYAIGAVDLQAIYKYRSEYFQKFVGAPAQNRYVRDSGTLDLRASYRVNAQLSVSLEASNLTNEPRISDMPVPGSFREYNTYGRRYYLGVRYRF
;
A
#
# COMPACT_ATOMS: atom_id res chain seq x y z
N MET A 1 20.95 22.30 9.32
CA MET A 1 19.74 23.10 9.07
C MET A 1 19.85 24.25 8.07
N LYS A 2 21.01 24.65 7.58
CA LYS A 2 21.16 25.74 6.56
C LYS A 2 21.40 25.28 5.12
N LEU A 3 21.56 23.98 4.84
CA LEU A 3 21.82 23.43 3.49
C LEU A 3 20.58 22.88 2.77
N VAL A 4 19.45 22.71 3.46
CA VAL A 4 18.21 22.18 2.86
C VAL A 4 17.33 23.28 2.26
N GLN A 5 17.52 24.52 2.66
CA GLN A 5 16.73 25.65 2.12
C GLN A 5 17.22 26.21 0.77
N LEU A 6 18.41 25.82 0.31
CA LEU A 6 18.98 26.32 -0.96
C LEU A 6 18.56 25.55 -2.21
N SER A 7 17.98 24.35 -2.08
CA SER A 7 17.57 23.56 -3.26
C SER A 7 16.12 23.84 -3.73
N ARG A 8 15.25 24.36 -2.86
CA ARG A 8 13.84 24.63 -3.21
C ARG A 8 13.61 25.69 -4.30
N PRO A 9 14.34 26.83 -4.38
CA PRO A 9 14.10 27.81 -5.44
C PRO A 9 14.67 27.41 -6.80
N ILE A 10 15.67 26.53 -6.88
CA ILE A 10 16.35 26.19 -8.15
C ILE A 10 15.46 25.28 -9.01
N ILE A 11 14.83 24.29 -8.41
CA ILE A 11 13.92 23.36 -9.14
C ILE A 11 12.63 24.10 -9.56
N ARG A 12 12.11 24.96 -8.70
CA ARG A 12 10.91 25.75 -8.98
C ARG A 12 11.14 26.74 -10.14
N ASN A 13 12.30 27.38 -10.19
CA ASN A 13 12.67 28.29 -11.28
C ASN A 13 13.03 27.51 -12.56
N ALA A 14 13.66 26.34 -12.47
CA ALA A 14 13.97 25.50 -13.62
C ALA A 14 12.71 24.91 -14.28
N LEU A 15 11.70 24.47 -13.51
CA LEU A 15 10.42 24.01 -14.04
C LEU A 15 9.62 25.15 -14.71
N ALA A 16 9.57 26.32 -14.08
CA ALA A 16 8.90 27.49 -14.65
C ALA A 16 9.62 27.99 -15.93
N GLN A 17 10.94 27.99 -15.94
CA GLN A 17 11.72 28.34 -17.12
C GLN A 17 11.65 27.30 -18.24
N ALA A 18 11.61 26.00 -17.92
CA ALA A 18 11.43 24.93 -18.89
C ALA A 18 10.04 24.98 -19.54
N LEU A 19 8.98 25.26 -18.75
CA LEU A 19 7.63 25.46 -19.30
C LEU A 19 7.55 26.69 -20.22
N LEU A 20 8.12 27.83 -19.81
CA LEU A 20 8.15 29.04 -20.62
C LEU A 20 8.98 28.87 -21.89
N THR A 21 10.11 28.15 -21.83
CA THR A 21 10.96 27.86 -22.98
C THR A 21 10.30 26.88 -23.95
N ALA A 22 9.58 25.87 -23.44
CA ALA A 22 8.83 24.94 -24.28
C ALA A 22 7.66 25.61 -25.01
N VAL A 23 6.95 26.55 -24.34
CA VAL A 23 5.90 27.36 -24.97
C VAL A 23 6.47 28.33 -26.01
N ALA A 24 7.64 28.94 -25.76
CA ALA A 24 8.30 29.83 -26.71
C ALA A 24 8.87 29.07 -27.93
N LEU A 25 9.38 27.85 -27.76
CA LEU A 25 9.82 26.99 -28.87
C LEU A 25 8.66 26.51 -29.72
N ALA A 26 7.50 26.24 -29.10
CA ALA A 26 6.29 25.84 -29.79
C ALA A 26 5.73 26.96 -30.68
N SER A 27 5.75 28.20 -30.19
CA SER A 27 5.31 29.38 -30.97
C SER A 27 6.26 29.73 -32.10
N ALA A 28 7.57 29.48 -31.95
CA ALA A 28 8.56 29.72 -33.03
C ALA A 28 8.45 28.68 -34.17
N GLN A 29 8.11 27.44 -33.90
CA GLN A 29 7.90 26.41 -34.92
C GLN A 29 6.57 26.56 -35.68
N ALA A 30 5.53 27.07 -35.06
CA ALA A 30 4.26 27.39 -35.74
C ALA A 30 4.41 28.52 -36.76
N ALA A 31 5.33 29.47 -36.53
CA ALA A 31 5.64 30.53 -37.48
C ALA A 31 6.50 30.07 -38.67
N LEU A 32 7.30 29.01 -38.54
CA LEU A 32 8.12 28.45 -39.61
C LEU A 32 7.38 27.44 -40.51
N ALA A 33 6.31 26.83 -40.00
CA ALA A 33 5.49 25.87 -40.78
C ALA A 33 4.55 26.57 -41.79
N GLN A 34 4.27 27.87 -41.66
CA GLN A 34 3.42 28.63 -42.60
C GLN A 34 4.13 29.13 -43.85
N GLN A 35 5.42 28.92 -44.01
CA GLN A 35 6.19 29.43 -45.17
C GLN A 35 6.61 28.40 -46.24
N SER A 36 6.18 27.12 -46.15
CA SER A 36 6.63 26.07 -47.06
C SER A 36 5.60 25.49 -48.03
N ASP A 37 4.40 26.04 -48.16
CA ASP A 37 3.40 25.56 -49.12
C ASP A 37 3.23 26.55 -50.29
N ALA A 38 4.17 26.51 -51.23
CA ALA A 38 3.95 26.98 -52.57
C ALA A 38 4.84 26.20 -53.58
N ALA A 39 4.15 25.48 -54.49
CA ALA A 39 4.62 24.86 -55.73
C ALA A 39 5.03 23.38 -55.67
N GLN A 40 4.20 22.45 -56.21
CA GLN A 40 4.23 21.92 -57.53
C GLN A 40 3.53 20.56 -57.72
N GLN A 41 2.49 20.55 -58.61
CA GLN A 41 2.18 19.60 -59.66
C GLN A 41 1.79 18.15 -59.37
N ALA A 42 0.59 17.82 -59.83
CA ALA A 42 -0.05 16.52 -60.04
C ALA A 42 0.37 15.88 -61.40
N PRO A 43 -0.16 14.67 -61.77
CA PRO A 43 -0.46 13.47 -61.01
C PRO A 43 0.04 12.18 -61.76
N GLU A 44 0.29 11.12 -60.99
CA GLU A 44 0.35 9.77 -61.57
C GLU A 44 -0.48 8.83 -60.67
N GLN A 45 -1.52 8.24 -61.24
CA GLN A 45 -2.41 7.31 -60.54
C GLN A 45 -1.65 6.03 -60.21
N ALA A 46 -1.33 5.84 -58.94
CA ALA A 46 -0.94 4.56 -58.38
C ALA A 46 -2.18 3.84 -57.81
N PRO A 47 -2.18 2.51 -57.74
CA PRO A 47 -3.37 1.75 -57.33
C PRO A 47 -3.74 2.05 -55.88
N THR A 48 -5.01 2.17 -55.65
CA THR A 48 -5.64 2.41 -54.34
C THR A 48 -5.25 1.30 -53.39
N THR A 49 -4.16 1.45 -52.66
CA THR A 49 -3.95 0.71 -51.42
C THR A 49 -5.01 1.25 -50.44
N LEU A 50 -5.90 0.38 -50.00
CA LEU A 50 -6.79 0.66 -48.90
C LEU A 50 -5.95 1.27 -47.78
N ASP A 51 -6.28 2.50 -47.39
CA ASP A 51 -5.66 3.16 -46.22
C ASP A 51 -5.75 2.18 -45.06
N GLN A 52 -4.61 1.77 -44.56
CA GLN A 52 -4.52 0.96 -43.36
C GLN A 52 -5.16 1.81 -42.27
N VAL A 53 -6.38 1.43 -41.83
CA VAL A 53 -7.12 2.12 -40.74
C VAL A 53 -6.22 2.11 -39.51
N LYS A 54 -5.55 3.21 -39.25
CA LYS A 54 -4.67 3.35 -38.08
C LYS A 54 -5.54 3.34 -36.84
N VAL A 55 -5.59 2.20 -36.15
CA VAL A 55 -6.29 2.02 -34.89
C VAL A 55 -5.57 2.84 -33.81
N THR A 56 -6.30 3.68 -33.09
CA THR A 56 -5.74 4.54 -32.04
C THR A 56 -6.70 4.60 -30.83
N GLY A 57 -6.19 5.03 -29.69
CA GLY A 57 -6.99 5.15 -28.46
C GLY A 57 -7.17 3.83 -27.71
N ILE A 58 -8.30 3.66 -27.01
CA ILE A 58 -8.55 2.48 -26.17
C ILE A 58 -8.51 1.15 -26.95
N ARG A 59 -8.94 1.15 -28.21
CA ARG A 59 -8.92 -0.04 -29.04
C ARG A 59 -7.50 -0.56 -29.29
N SER A 60 -6.58 0.34 -29.63
CA SER A 60 -5.18 -0.01 -29.86
C SER A 60 -4.52 -0.56 -28.59
N SER A 61 -4.80 0.05 -27.44
CA SER A 61 -4.31 -0.43 -26.13
C SER A 61 -4.85 -1.83 -25.80
N ILE A 62 -6.11 -2.12 -26.10
CA ILE A 62 -6.71 -3.45 -25.89
C ILE A 62 -6.06 -4.49 -26.82
N GLN A 63 -5.91 -4.18 -28.10
CA GLN A 63 -5.26 -5.08 -29.06
C GLN A 63 -3.81 -5.39 -28.66
N SER A 64 -3.02 -4.36 -28.36
CA SER A 64 -1.63 -4.52 -27.91
C SER A 64 -1.55 -5.35 -26.60
N SER A 65 -2.51 -5.20 -25.71
CA SER A 65 -2.58 -5.98 -24.46
C SER A 65 -2.90 -7.45 -24.74
N ILE A 66 -3.81 -7.75 -25.68
CA ILE A 66 -4.16 -9.11 -26.12
C ILE A 66 -2.95 -9.77 -26.79
N ASP A 67 -2.28 -9.09 -27.73
CA ASP A 67 -1.12 -9.59 -28.43
C ASP A 67 0.03 -9.86 -27.46
N SER A 68 0.33 -8.90 -26.56
CA SER A 68 1.34 -9.06 -25.53
C SER A 68 1.07 -10.24 -24.59
N LYS A 69 -0.21 -10.49 -24.22
CA LYS A 69 -0.60 -11.67 -23.43
C LYS A 69 -0.38 -12.96 -24.22
N ARG A 70 -0.78 -12.98 -25.49
CA ARG A 70 -0.67 -14.15 -26.37
C ARG A 70 0.78 -14.63 -26.55
N GLU A 71 1.74 -13.70 -26.61
CA GLU A 71 3.17 -13.97 -26.79
C GLU A 71 3.88 -14.47 -25.52
N GLN A 72 3.27 -14.34 -24.33
CA GLN A 72 3.91 -14.81 -23.09
C GLN A 72 4.01 -16.33 -23.06
N THR A 73 5.13 -16.85 -22.54
CA THR A 73 5.34 -18.28 -22.26
C THR A 73 4.85 -18.71 -20.87
N VAL A 74 4.26 -17.78 -20.11
CA VAL A 74 3.74 -17.96 -18.74
C VAL A 74 2.29 -17.48 -18.70
N VAL A 75 1.54 -17.88 -17.67
CA VAL A 75 0.22 -17.29 -17.43
C VAL A 75 0.42 -15.85 -16.95
N ALA A 76 0.04 -14.90 -17.78
CA ALA A 76 0.21 -13.47 -17.52
C ALA A 76 -0.96 -12.66 -18.07
N ASP A 77 -1.13 -11.46 -17.52
CA ASP A 77 -1.97 -10.41 -18.09
C ASP A 77 -1.13 -9.15 -18.26
N VAL A 78 -1.33 -8.47 -19.37
CA VAL A 78 -0.55 -7.29 -19.75
C VAL A 78 -1.49 -6.14 -20.05
N LEU A 79 -1.17 -4.95 -19.54
CA LEU A 79 -1.71 -3.67 -19.99
C LEU A 79 -0.60 -2.94 -20.72
N SER A 80 -0.84 -2.64 -21.97
CA SER A 80 0.10 -1.90 -22.83
C SER A 80 -0.54 -0.59 -23.26
N ALA A 81 0.23 0.51 -23.22
CA ALA A 81 -0.16 1.78 -23.80
C ALA A 81 0.46 1.93 -25.17
N GLU A 82 -0.30 2.39 -26.17
CA GLU A 82 0.24 2.69 -27.50
C GLU A 82 1.21 3.88 -27.47
N ASP A 83 0.89 4.87 -26.63
CA ASP A 83 1.70 6.05 -26.38
C ASP A 83 1.98 6.22 -24.88
N ILE A 84 3.01 6.98 -24.56
CA ILE A 84 3.43 7.27 -23.18
C ILE A 84 2.26 7.91 -22.41
N GLY A 85 1.91 7.36 -21.25
CA GLY A 85 0.86 7.89 -20.39
C GLY A 85 -0.57 7.65 -20.87
N ASP A 86 -0.79 6.81 -21.88
CA ASP A 86 -2.13 6.46 -22.38
C ASP A 86 -2.79 5.31 -21.62
N LEU A 87 -2.19 4.82 -20.55
CA LEU A 87 -2.88 3.88 -19.67
C LEU A 87 -4.21 4.50 -19.22
N PRO A 88 -5.34 3.80 -19.42
CA PRO A 88 -6.67 4.37 -19.18
C PRO A 88 -7.03 4.40 -17.68
N ALA A 89 -6.20 5.07 -16.86
CA ALA A 89 -6.45 5.16 -15.43
C ALA A 89 -5.78 6.38 -14.79
N LEU A 90 -6.26 6.75 -13.62
CA LEU A 90 -5.79 7.88 -12.82
C LEU A 90 -4.42 7.61 -12.18
N SER A 91 -4.18 6.35 -11.83
CA SER A 91 -2.92 5.85 -11.27
C SER A 91 -2.60 4.47 -11.83
N ILE A 92 -1.36 4.02 -11.65
CA ILE A 92 -0.94 2.66 -12.00
C ILE A 92 -1.78 1.61 -11.28
N GLY A 93 -2.07 1.82 -9.99
CA GLY A 93 -2.89 0.91 -9.20
C GLY A 93 -4.30 0.76 -9.76
N GLU A 94 -4.94 1.86 -10.16
CA GLU A 94 -6.28 1.83 -10.76
C GLU A 94 -6.30 1.16 -12.14
N ALA A 95 -5.23 1.34 -12.95
CA ALA A 95 -5.08 0.62 -14.20
C ALA A 95 -5.02 -0.90 -13.96
N ILE A 96 -4.27 -1.33 -12.97
CA ILE A 96 -4.10 -2.75 -12.60
C ILE A 96 -5.43 -3.37 -12.13
N GLU A 97 -6.33 -2.64 -11.49
CA GLU A 97 -7.65 -3.14 -11.09
C GLU A 97 -8.52 -3.62 -12.27
N THR A 98 -8.20 -3.24 -13.48
CA THR A 98 -8.87 -3.75 -14.71
C THR A 98 -8.31 -5.10 -15.19
N ILE A 99 -7.24 -5.61 -14.55
CA ILE A 99 -6.65 -6.92 -14.84
C ILE A 99 -7.35 -7.99 -14.00
N THR A 100 -7.57 -9.15 -14.59
CA THR A 100 -8.26 -10.27 -13.92
C THR A 100 -7.53 -10.71 -12.66
N GLY A 101 -8.27 -10.80 -11.56
CA GLY A 101 -7.75 -11.21 -10.26
C GLY A 101 -6.93 -10.14 -9.53
N ALA A 102 -6.82 -8.93 -10.07
CA ALA A 102 -6.18 -7.82 -9.38
C ALA A 102 -7.21 -6.96 -8.62
N ALA A 103 -6.85 -6.53 -7.42
CA ALA A 103 -7.60 -5.58 -6.61
C ALA A 103 -6.64 -4.70 -5.83
N THR A 104 -7.02 -3.47 -5.53
CA THR A 104 -6.16 -2.57 -4.77
C THR A 104 -6.57 -2.46 -3.31
N HIS A 105 -5.61 -2.15 -2.47
CA HIS A 105 -5.83 -1.60 -1.14
C HIS A 105 -5.79 -0.08 -1.28
N ARG A 106 -6.87 0.56 -0.85
CA ARG A 106 -7.00 2.01 -0.95
C ARG A 106 -6.55 2.67 0.34
N GLU A 107 -5.65 3.63 0.21
CA GLU A 107 -5.31 4.57 1.26
C GLU A 107 -5.80 5.95 0.83
N LYS A 108 -6.64 6.57 1.65
CA LYS A 108 -7.19 7.92 1.39
C LYS A 108 -7.82 8.04 -0.01
N GLY A 109 -8.58 7.02 -0.39
CA GLY A 109 -9.26 6.97 -1.69
C GLY A 109 -8.37 6.67 -2.89
N GLY A 110 -7.04 6.67 -2.76
CA GLY A 110 -6.09 6.29 -3.81
C GLY A 110 -5.69 4.82 -3.73
N ALA A 111 -5.49 4.19 -4.89
CA ALA A 111 -4.96 2.82 -4.99
C ALA A 111 -3.47 2.83 -4.63
N SER A 112 -3.10 2.30 -3.46
CA SER A 112 -1.72 2.31 -2.95
C SER A 112 -0.99 1.00 -3.16
N GLU A 113 -1.62 -0.13 -2.88
CA GLU A 113 -1.04 -1.46 -2.94
C GLU A 113 -1.95 -2.42 -3.71
N ILE A 114 -1.40 -3.52 -4.21
CA ILE A 114 -2.12 -4.44 -5.12
C ILE A 114 -2.16 -5.83 -4.55
N SER A 115 -3.37 -6.39 -4.46
CA SER A 115 -3.65 -7.81 -4.27
C SER A 115 -3.77 -8.50 -5.63
N ILE A 116 -3.22 -9.70 -5.76
CA ILE A 116 -3.34 -10.55 -6.95
C ILE A 116 -3.97 -11.87 -6.53
N ARG A 117 -5.00 -12.32 -7.27
CA ARG A 117 -5.74 -13.57 -6.98
C ARG A 117 -6.31 -13.59 -5.56
N GLY A 118 -6.75 -12.42 -5.08
CA GLY A 118 -7.25 -12.22 -3.73
C GLY A 118 -6.19 -12.24 -2.63
N LEU A 119 -4.92 -12.53 -2.93
CA LEU A 119 -3.85 -12.57 -1.93
C LEU A 119 -3.31 -11.17 -1.62
N GLY A 120 -2.96 -10.94 -0.36
CA GLY A 120 -2.50 -9.64 0.13
C GLY A 120 -1.21 -9.13 -0.56
N PRO A 121 -0.97 -7.82 -0.55
CA PRO A 121 0.13 -7.18 -1.27
C PRO A 121 1.51 -7.73 -0.89
N PHE A 122 1.73 -8.10 0.38
CA PHE A 122 2.99 -8.67 0.88
C PHE A 122 3.33 -10.05 0.28
N LEU A 123 2.36 -10.74 -0.33
CA LEU A 123 2.56 -11.99 -1.06
C LEU A 123 2.84 -11.78 -2.55
N GLY A 124 2.66 -10.56 -3.05
CA GLY A 124 3.07 -10.12 -4.37
C GLY A 124 4.52 -9.68 -4.41
N SER A 125 5.05 -9.50 -5.60
CA SER A 125 6.27 -8.73 -5.83
C SER A 125 6.02 -7.72 -6.94
N ALA A 126 6.75 -6.61 -6.91
CA ALA A 126 6.71 -5.65 -8.00
C ALA A 126 8.12 -5.24 -8.40
N THR A 127 8.31 -5.07 -9.70
CA THR A 127 9.58 -4.65 -10.29
C THR A 127 9.34 -3.45 -11.21
N PHE A 128 10.35 -2.61 -11.30
CA PHE A 128 10.42 -1.49 -12.22
C PHE A 128 11.56 -1.76 -13.21
N ASN A 129 11.25 -1.92 -14.49
CA ASN A 129 12.20 -2.40 -15.51
C ASN A 129 12.91 -3.72 -15.12
N GLY A 130 12.21 -4.63 -14.43
CA GLY A 130 12.75 -5.90 -13.94
C GLY A 130 13.61 -5.82 -12.68
N ARG A 131 13.66 -4.67 -11.98
CA ARG A 131 14.44 -4.40 -10.77
C ARG A 131 13.52 -4.16 -9.58
N GLU A 132 13.92 -4.60 -8.38
CA GLU A 132 13.18 -4.31 -7.14
C GLU A 132 13.24 -2.82 -6.81
N ALA A 133 12.11 -2.27 -6.32
CA ALA A 133 12.00 -0.90 -5.85
C ALA A 133 11.88 -0.87 -4.31
N SER A 134 12.56 0.08 -3.68
CA SER A 134 12.43 0.35 -2.25
C SER A 134 11.13 1.08 -1.93
N ASN A 135 10.65 0.97 -0.68
CA ASN A 135 9.51 1.73 -0.16
C ASN A 135 9.80 2.28 1.24
N GLY A 136 8.95 3.19 1.72
CA GLY A 136 9.07 3.80 3.05
C GLY A 136 8.19 3.15 4.13
N SER A 137 7.51 2.02 3.86
CA SER A 137 6.56 1.39 4.79
C SER A 137 7.16 0.31 5.68
N GLY A 138 8.31 -0.26 5.30
CA GLY A 138 8.98 -1.33 6.05
C GLY A 138 8.45 -2.73 5.77
N ASP A 139 7.43 -2.84 4.94
CA ASP A 139 6.98 -4.08 4.33
C ASP A 139 7.64 -4.31 2.97
N ARG A 140 7.22 -5.35 2.25
CA ARG A 140 7.72 -5.68 0.90
C ARG A 140 6.72 -5.33 -0.19
N SER A 141 5.61 -4.70 0.14
CA SER A 141 4.67 -4.18 -0.83
C SER A 141 5.28 -3.00 -1.59
N VAL A 142 4.81 -2.74 -2.79
CA VAL A 142 5.22 -1.55 -3.54
C VAL A 142 4.11 -0.53 -3.47
N ASN A 143 4.44 0.67 -3.01
CA ASN A 143 3.53 1.81 -3.07
C ASN A 143 3.53 2.39 -4.49
N PHE A 144 2.50 2.06 -5.26
CA PHE A 144 2.39 2.52 -6.65
C PHE A 144 2.18 4.04 -6.77
N ASN A 145 1.81 4.72 -5.68
CA ASN A 145 1.67 6.17 -5.65
C ASN A 145 3.03 6.91 -5.68
N GLN A 146 4.15 6.22 -5.44
CA GLN A 146 5.48 6.85 -5.55
C GLN A 146 5.95 7.02 -7.01
N PHE A 147 5.31 6.33 -7.98
CA PHE A 147 5.70 6.38 -9.39
C PHE A 147 4.75 7.25 -10.21
N PRO A 148 5.26 8.11 -11.11
CA PRO A 148 4.42 8.84 -12.07
C PRO A 148 3.89 7.88 -13.14
N SER A 149 2.55 7.72 -13.21
CA SER A 149 1.88 6.81 -14.15
C SER A 149 2.13 7.15 -15.62
N GLU A 150 2.37 8.42 -15.92
CA GLU A 150 2.57 8.94 -17.28
C GLU A 150 3.89 8.49 -17.91
N LEU A 151 4.81 7.94 -17.13
CA LEU A 151 6.12 7.46 -17.61
C LEU A 151 6.13 5.94 -17.86
N ILE A 152 5.05 5.25 -17.47
CA ILE A 152 4.94 3.79 -17.62
C ILE A 152 4.19 3.47 -18.90
N ASN A 153 4.80 2.62 -19.72
CA ASN A 153 4.24 2.18 -20.99
C ASN A 153 3.55 0.82 -20.90
N THR A 154 4.07 -0.07 -20.07
CA THR A 154 3.55 -1.43 -19.94
C THR A 154 3.53 -1.85 -18.49
N VAL A 155 2.44 -2.50 -18.08
CA VAL A 155 2.32 -3.18 -16.80
C VAL A 155 1.94 -4.62 -17.07
N ALA A 156 2.84 -5.55 -16.72
CA ALA A 156 2.60 -6.98 -16.83
C ALA A 156 2.42 -7.61 -15.45
N ILE A 157 1.40 -8.43 -15.27
CA ILE A 157 1.21 -9.28 -14.09
C ILE A 157 1.51 -10.72 -14.49
N TYR A 158 2.65 -11.23 -14.04
CA TYR A 158 3.03 -12.63 -14.20
C TYR A 158 2.42 -13.45 -13.07
N LYS A 159 1.53 -14.38 -13.39
CA LYS A 159 0.80 -15.21 -12.43
C LYS A 159 1.48 -16.55 -12.16
N THR A 160 2.34 -17.02 -13.09
CA THR A 160 3.25 -18.14 -12.89
C THR A 160 4.69 -17.66 -12.90
N GLN A 161 5.61 -18.46 -12.32
CA GLN A 161 7.02 -18.06 -12.16
C GLN A 161 7.92 -18.71 -13.20
N ARG A 162 9.01 -18.01 -13.51
CA ARG A 162 10.13 -18.51 -14.32
C ARG A 162 11.42 -18.43 -13.48
N ALA A 163 12.39 -19.29 -13.82
CA ALA A 163 13.66 -19.29 -13.08
C ALA A 163 14.50 -18.02 -13.25
N ASP A 164 14.33 -17.27 -14.35
CA ASP A 164 15.01 -16.02 -14.64
C ASP A 164 14.32 -14.77 -14.01
N PHE A 165 13.13 -14.91 -13.40
CA PHE A 165 12.51 -13.82 -12.65
C PHE A 165 13.21 -13.61 -11.31
N VAL A 166 13.16 -12.38 -10.79
CA VAL A 166 13.59 -12.10 -9.43
C VAL A 166 12.67 -12.88 -8.48
N GLU A 167 13.28 -13.52 -7.49
CA GLU A 167 12.56 -14.31 -6.48
C GLU A 167 11.55 -13.47 -5.69
N GLY A 168 10.40 -14.03 -5.39
CA GLY A 168 9.29 -13.40 -4.69
C GLY A 168 7.95 -13.71 -5.36
N GLY A 169 6.89 -13.03 -4.94
CA GLY A 169 5.61 -13.05 -5.66
C GLY A 169 4.87 -14.38 -5.64
N ILE A 170 4.55 -14.91 -4.48
CA ILE A 170 3.64 -16.06 -4.34
C ILE A 170 2.30 -15.79 -5.03
N ALA A 171 1.77 -14.57 -4.89
CA ALA A 171 0.54 -14.14 -5.54
C ALA A 171 0.73 -13.92 -7.04
N GLY A 172 1.85 -13.34 -7.41
CA GLY A 172 2.26 -12.97 -8.76
C GLY A 172 3.30 -11.85 -8.72
N THR A 173 3.85 -11.50 -9.87
CA THR A 173 4.84 -10.43 -10.01
C THR A 173 4.29 -9.34 -10.94
N VAL A 174 4.21 -8.10 -10.45
CA VAL A 174 3.89 -6.92 -11.25
C VAL A 174 5.19 -6.35 -11.81
N ASN A 175 5.31 -6.25 -13.13
CA ASN A 175 6.45 -5.62 -13.77
C ASN A 175 6.00 -4.36 -14.52
N MET A 176 6.45 -3.22 -14.06
CA MET A 176 6.24 -1.91 -14.69
C MET A 176 7.43 -1.61 -15.60
N GLN A 177 7.14 -1.20 -16.83
CA GLN A 177 8.17 -0.90 -17.81
C GLN A 177 7.99 0.52 -18.36
N THR A 178 9.09 1.24 -18.44
CA THR A 178 9.16 2.53 -19.11
C THR A 178 9.37 2.34 -20.61
N VAL A 179 9.07 3.39 -21.38
CA VAL A 179 9.34 3.39 -22.82
C VAL A 179 10.83 3.28 -23.08
N ARG A 180 11.20 2.37 -23.98
CA ARG A 180 12.55 2.28 -24.53
C ARG A 180 12.66 3.16 -25.76
N PRO A 181 13.48 4.22 -25.75
CA PRO A 181 13.47 5.22 -26.81
C PRO A 181 13.77 4.68 -28.19
N LEU A 182 14.73 3.76 -28.36
CA LEU A 182 15.08 3.19 -29.66
C LEU A 182 14.01 2.23 -30.21
N GLU A 183 13.22 1.60 -29.34
CA GLU A 183 12.13 0.70 -29.72
C GLU A 183 10.88 1.49 -30.11
N PHE A 184 10.65 2.64 -29.49
CA PHE A 184 9.54 3.53 -29.82
C PHE A 184 9.63 4.09 -31.26
N GLY A 185 10.83 4.33 -31.75
CA GLY A 185 11.15 4.53 -33.16
C GLY A 185 10.72 5.88 -33.76
N LYS A 186 10.20 6.85 -32.98
CA LYS A 186 9.76 8.18 -33.41
C LYS A 186 10.03 9.25 -32.36
N ARG A 187 10.30 10.49 -32.80
CA ARG A 187 10.35 11.65 -31.89
C ARG A 187 8.96 11.92 -31.31
N ARG A 188 8.92 12.24 -30.01
CA ARG A 188 7.72 12.61 -29.29
C ARG A 188 8.00 13.69 -28.23
N VAL A 189 7.29 14.80 -28.31
CA VAL A 189 7.20 15.77 -27.21
C VAL A 189 5.75 15.79 -26.76
N GLN A 190 5.49 15.65 -25.48
CA GLN A 190 4.14 15.62 -24.95
C GLN A 190 4.03 16.53 -23.73
N LEU A 191 2.97 17.33 -23.71
CA LEU A 191 2.53 18.09 -22.56
C LEU A 191 1.18 17.51 -22.08
N ASP A 192 1.08 17.20 -20.80
CA ASP A 192 -0.13 16.70 -20.19
C ASP A 192 -0.47 17.58 -18.99
N GLY A 193 -1.65 18.16 -18.98
CA GLY A 193 -2.19 18.97 -17.89
C GLY A 193 -3.50 18.36 -17.41
N ARG A 194 -3.68 18.23 -16.10
CA ARG A 194 -4.90 17.70 -15.49
C ARG A 194 -5.31 18.55 -14.30
N ALA A 195 -6.53 19.03 -14.29
CA ALA A 195 -7.19 19.62 -13.14
C ALA A 195 -8.01 18.54 -12.42
N THR A 196 -8.06 18.61 -11.10
CA THR A 196 -8.78 17.67 -10.23
C THR A 196 -9.73 18.46 -9.35
N TYR A 197 -10.94 17.95 -9.14
CA TYR A 197 -11.89 18.47 -8.17
C TYR A 197 -12.36 17.32 -7.26
N ALA A 198 -12.13 17.47 -5.94
CA ALA A 198 -12.56 16.56 -4.90
C ALA A 198 -13.77 17.14 -4.16
N ASP A 199 -14.94 16.49 -4.27
CA ASP A 199 -16.18 17.03 -3.69
C ASP A 199 -16.17 17.02 -2.16
N GLY A 200 -15.41 16.11 -1.53
CA GLY A 200 -15.24 16.08 -0.09
C GLY A 200 -14.52 17.32 0.48
N ASP A 201 -13.47 17.81 -0.22
CA ASP A 201 -12.73 19.01 0.22
C ASP A 201 -13.49 20.30 -0.03
N SER A 202 -14.34 20.34 -1.05
CA SER A 202 -15.16 21.52 -1.33
C SER A 202 -16.15 21.87 -0.20
N LYS A 203 -16.41 20.93 0.71
CA LYS A 203 -17.20 21.14 1.92
C LYS A 203 -16.43 21.85 3.03
N LEU A 204 -15.10 21.85 2.97
CA LEU A 204 -14.24 22.47 3.97
C LEU A 204 -14.20 24.00 3.78
N ARG A 205 -14.31 24.75 4.88
CA ARG A 205 -14.34 26.23 4.84
C ARG A 205 -13.07 26.86 4.25
N ASN A 206 -11.94 26.17 4.33
CA ASN A 206 -10.62 26.66 3.94
C ASN A 206 -10.01 25.88 2.76
N ALA A 207 -10.82 25.10 2.01
CA ALA A 207 -10.39 24.37 0.83
C ALA A 207 -11.41 24.54 -0.31
N ASP A 208 -10.93 24.53 -1.54
CA ASP A 208 -11.75 24.61 -2.74
C ASP A 208 -11.93 23.26 -3.46
N GLY A 209 -11.24 22.23 -2.95
CA GLY A 209 -11.21 20.89 -3.52
C GLY A 209 -10.45 20.78 -4.83
N VAL A 210 -9.76 21.83 -5.27
CA VAL A 210 -9.08 21.87 -6.56
C VAL A 210 -7.63 21.44 -6.41
N GLY A 211 -7.22 20.52 -7.27
CA GLY A 211 -5.83 20.09 -7.45
C GLY A 211 -5.44 20.16 -8.92
N TRP A 212 -4.16 19.97 -9.21
CA TRP A 212 -3.66 19.91 -10.57
C TRP A 212 -2.43 19.00 -10.69
N ARG A 213 -2.20 18.52 -11.91
CA ARG A 213 -1.00 17.77 -12.29
C ARG A 213 -0.54 18.24 -13.66
N GLY A 214 0.75 18.56 -13.80
CA GLY A 214 1.40 18.88 -15.05
C GLY A 214 2.54 17.90 -15.32
N THR A 215 2.63 17.39 -16.56
CA THR A 215 3.70 16.50 -17.00
C THR A 215 4.26 16.98 -18.34
N VAL A 216 5.58 16.98 -18.46
CA VAL A 216 6.28 17.23 -19.71
C VAL A 216 7.14 16.01 -20.01
N SER A 217 7.04 15.46 -21.21
CA SER A 217 7.90 14.37 -21.65
C SER A 217 8.50 14.62 -23.02
N TYR A 218 9.75 14.19 -23.18
CA TYR A 218 10.51 14.24 -24.42
C TYR A 218 11.11 12.87 -24.70
N LEU A 219 10.97 12.41 -25.93
CA LEU A 219 11.57 11.19 -26.41
C LEU A 219 12.08 11.42 -27.83
N ASP A 220 13.33 11.01 -28.10
CA ASP A 220 13.93 11.13 -29.43
C ASP A 220 15.00 10.06 -29.66
N GLN A 221 15.37 9.90 -30.93
CA GLN A 221 16.46 9.03 -31.38
C GLN A 221 17.40 9.79 -32.30
N PHE A 222 18.68 9.53 -32.14
CA PHE A 222 19.75 10.18 -32.86
C PHE A 222 20.63 9.11 -33.54
N ASP A 223 20.85 9.27 -34.83
CA ASP A 223 21.89 8.53 -35.55
C ASP A 223 23.22 9.24 -35.35
N LEU A 224 24.11 8.63 -34.56
CA LEU A 224 25.45 9.17 -34.29
C LEU A 224 26.46 8.77 -35.37
N ARG A 225 25.99 8.34 -36.55
CA ARG A 225 26.81 7.84 -37.65
C ARG A 225 27.71 6.68 -37.18
N GLY A 226 29.05 6.84 -37.24
CA GLY A 226 29.99 5.78 -36.83
C GLY A 226 29.95 5.35 -35.35
N ALA A 227 29.22 6.08 -34.48
CA ALA A 227 29.00 5.73 -33.09
C ALA A 227 27.61 5.08 -32.80
N GLY A 228 26.86 4.73 -33.85
CA GLY A 228 25.59 4.00 -33.76
C GLY A 228 24.38 4.87 -33.44
N LYS A 229 23.35 4.28 -32.81
CA LYS A 229 22.07 4.94 -32.51
C LYS A 229 21.94 5.23 -31.01
N LEU A 230 21.48 6.43 -30.68
CA LEU A 230 21.22 6.89 -29.34
C LEU A 230 19.75 7.25 -29.20
N GLY A 231 19.07 6.67 -28.23
CA GLY A 231 17.71 7.04 -27.81
C GLY A 231 17.73 7.75 -26.47
N VAL A 232 16.92 8.79 -26.30
CA VAL A 232 16.79 9.57 -25.08
C VAL A 232 15.31 9.71 -24.71
N SER A 233 14.98 9.53 -23.43
CA SER A 233 13.66 9.82 -22.87
C SER A 233 13.82 10.62 -21.59
N LEU A 234 13.10 11.73 -21.47
CA LEU A 234 13.08 12.61 -20.31
C LEU A 234 11.63 12.89 -19.91
N GLY A 235 11.35 12.96 -18.62
CA GLY A 235 10.04 13.30 -18.10
C GLY A 235 10.14 14.10 -16.82
N LEU A 236 9.28 15.11 -16.68
CA LEU A 236 9.13 15.91 -15.47
C LEU A 236 7.65 15.97 -15.12
N GLN A 237 7.32 15.87 -13.83
CA GLN A 237 5.96 15.96 -13.33
C GLN A 237 5.93 16.78 -12.05
N ARG A 238 4.89 17.61 -11.93
CA ARG A 238 4.46 18.18 -10.66
C ARG A 238 2.99 17.90 -10.43
N LEU A 239 2.65 17.55 -9.19
CA LEU A 239 1.29 17.33 -8.73
C LEU A 239 1.07 18.13 -7.44
N GLU A 240 -0.07 18.78 -7.35
CA GLU A 240 -0.64 19.34 -6.14
C GLU A 240 -2.09 18.86 -6.04
N GLY A 241 -2.46 18.27 -4.92
CA GLY A 241 -3.77 17.68 -4.72
C GLY A 241 -4.20 17.67 -3.26
N THR A 242 -5.43 17.27 -3.06
CA THR A 242 -6.04 17.16 -1.75
C THR A 242 -6.68 15.78 -1.60
N ASN A 243 -6.71 15.26 -0.37
CA ASN A 243 -7.37 13.99 -0.04
C ASN A 243 -8.15 14.16 1.27
N PRO A 244 -9.40 14.65 1.20
CA PRO A 244 -10.23 14.81 2.39
C PRO A 244 -10.70 13.45 2.89
N GLU A 245 -10.90 13.37 4.21
CA GLU A 245 -11.52 12.19 4.81
C GLU A 245 -12.47 12.58 5.93
N GLU A 246 -13.65 11.96 5.94
CA GLU A 246 -14.55 11.96 7.08
C GLU A 246 -14.57 10.55 7.67
N VAL A 247 -14.24 10.43 8.96
CA VAL A 247 -14.02 9.14 9.61
C VAL A 247 -14.79 9.06 10.92
N MET A 248 -15.48 7.94 11.13
CA MET A 248 -15.85 7.45 12.46
C MET A 248 -15.15 6.15 12.72
N SER A 249 -14.51 6.02 13.89
CA SER A 249 -13.78 4.79 14.21
C SER A 249 -13.84 4.43 15.69
N SER A 250 -13.61 3.14 15.99
CA SER A 250 -13.32 2.62 17.32
C SER A 250 -11.83 2.46 17.53
N SER A 251 -11.37 2.28 18.78
CA SER A 251 -9.96 1.93 19.02
C SER A 251 -9.59 0.57 18.42
N SER A 252 -8.29 0.36 18.25
CA SER A 252 -7.74 -0.94 17.85
C SER A 252 -7.69 -1.95 19.01
N THR A 253 -8.05 -1.53 20.22
CA THR A 253 -8.06 -2.37 21.42
C THR A 253 -9.50 -2.68 21.80
N TRP A 254 -9.86 -3.96 21.76
CA TRP A 254 -11.16 -4.48 22.13
C TRP A 254 -11.04 -5.44 23.30
N THR A 255 -12.00 -5.39 24.21
CA THR A 255 -12.08 -6.26 25.38
C THR A 255 -13.32 -7.13 25.29
N ALA A 256 -13.17 -8.42 25.55
CA ALA A 256 -14.31 -9.31 25.79
C ALA A 256 -14.75 -9.13 27.23
N CYS A 257 -15.82 -8.38 27.44
CA CYS A 257 -16.35 -7.99 28.76
C CYS A 257 -17.35 -9.05 29.26
N ASN A 258 -17.36 -9.31 30.57
CA ASN A 258 -18.31 -10.22 31.21
C ASN A 258 -19.75 -9.64 31.16
N ALA A 259 -20.65 -10.36 30.50
CA ALA A 259 -22.04 -9.90 30.36
C ALA A 259 -22.87 -10.03 31.66
N ASN A 260 -22.46 -10.85 32.61
CA ASN A 260 -23.11 -10.98 33.92
C ASN A 260 -22.74 -9.83 34.90
N GLU A 261 -21.79 -8.98 34.54
CA GLU A 261 -21.31 -7.91 35.39
C GLU A 261 -22.13 -6.63 35.18
N VAL A 262 -22.41 -5.92 36.28
CA VAL A 262 -22.89 -4.54 36.26
C VAL A 262 -21.66 -3.61 36.24
N VAL A 263 -21.46 -2.91 35.14
CA VAL A 263 -20.30 -2.02 34.96
C VAL A 263 -20.65 -0.62 35.49
N GLY A 264 -19.98 -0.21 36.57
CA GLY A 264 -20.12 1.13 37.11
C GLY A 264 -19.27 2.19 36.43
N ALA A 265 -19.45 3.47 36.83
CA ALA A 265 -18.71 4.61 36.29
C ALA A 265 -17.24 4.66 36.74
N SER A 266 -16.88 4.01 37.85
CA SER A 266 -15.54 4.11 38.46
C SER A 266 -14.49 3.17 37.86
N ARG A 267 -14.92 2.11 37.17
CA ARG A 267 -14.01 1.11 36.59
C ARG A 267 -14.45 0.65 35.19
N ASN A 268 -13.51 0.13 34.43
CA ASN A 268 -13.80 -0.53 33.18
C ASN A 268 -14.54 -1.87 33.41
N CYS A 269 -15.19 -2.42 32.37
CA CYS A 269 -15.71 -3.78 32.40
C CYS A 269 -14.60 -4.79 32.73
N THR A 270 -14.94 -5.86 33.44
CA THR A 270 -14.01 -6.96 33.67
C THR A 270 -13.92 -7.84 32.43
N ALA A 271 -12.70 -8.10 31.98
CA ALA A 271 -12.45 -9.01 30.87
C ALA A 271 -12.79 -10.47 31.29
N VAL A 272 -13.41 -11.23 30.38
CA VAL A 272 -13.53 -12.68 30.51
C VAL A 272 -12.30 -13.38 29.97
N THR A 273 -11.92 -14.46 30.63
CA THR A 273 -10.90 -15.37 30.14
C THR A 273 -11.48 -16.38 29.14
N PRO A 274 -10.68 -16.93 28.21
CA PRO A 274 -11.12 -18.01 27.33
C PRO A 274 -11.73 -19.19 28.08
N ALA A 275 -11.16 -19.57 29.21
CA ALA A 275 -11.70 -20.66 30.06
C ALA A 275 -13.10 -20.35 30.61
N GLN A 276 -13.37 -19.11 31.00
CA GLN A 276 -14.71 -18.69 31.44
C GLN A 276 -15.72 -18.77 30.29
N VAL A 277 -15.32 -18.34 29.07
CA VAL A 277 -16.20 -18.43 27.89
C VAL A 277 -16.50 -19.88 27.53
N GLN A 278 -15.52 -20.78 27.59
CA GLN A 278 -15.72 -22.21 27.38
C GLN A 278 -16.63 -22.85 28.48
N ALA A 279 -16.57 -22.32 29.70
CA ALA A 279 -17.46 -22.70 30.79
C ALA A 279 -18.88 -22.11 30.68
N GLY A 280 -19.17 -21.35 29.61
CA GLY A 280 -20.49 -20.79 29.34
C GLY A 280 -20.72 -19.38 29.89
N THR A 281 -19.68 -18.66 30.33
CA THR A 281 -19.80 -17.24 30.72
C THR A 281 -20.16 -16.40 29.51
N PRO A 282 -21.31 -15.69 29.49
CA PRO A 282 -21.65 -14.80 28.37
C PRO A 282 -20.76 -13.57 28.35
N TYR A 283 -20.48 -13.09 27.15
CA TYR A 283 -19.60 -11.93 26.97
C TYR A 283 -20.11 -11.00 25.86
N TYR A 284 -19.57 -9.79 25.83
CA TYR A 284 -19.71 -8.86 24.72
C TYR A 284 -18.37 -8.16 24.43
N LEU A 285 -18.18 -7.79 23.16
CA LEU A 285 -16.95 -7.14 22.68
C LEU A 285 -17.13 -5.63 22.69
N ALA A 286 -16.28 -4.91 23.42
CA ALA A 286 -16.34 -3.46 23.52
C ALA A 286 -14.97 -2.82 23.25
N PRO A 287 -14.92 -1.70 22.49
CA PRO A 287 -13.68 -0.97 22.23
C PRO A 287 -13.35 -0.04 23.40
N GLY A 288 -12.06 0.24 23.59
CA GLY A 288 -11.58 1.16 24.64
C GLY A 288 -11.87 2.63 24.36
N SER A 289 -12.09 3.03 23.12
CA SER A 289 -12.45 4.40 22.71
C SER A 289 -13.19 4.43 21.38
N ARG A 290 -13.83 5.57 21.09
CA ARG A 290 -14.47 5.89 19.80
C ARG A 290 -14.09 7.29 19.37
N VAL A 291 -13.88 7.50 18.08
CA VAL A 291 -13.33 8.75 17.55
C VAL A 291 -14.05 9.15 16.27
N TYR A 292 -14.44 10.41 16.20
CA TYR A 292 -14.84 11.10 14.98
C TYR A 292 -13.68 11.94 14.49
N ARG A 293 -13.39 11.92 13.19
CA ARG A 293 -12.30 12.68 12.60
C ARG A 293 -12.72 13.34 11.31
N GLN A 294 -12.48 14.62 11.22
CA GLN A 294 -12.42 15.34 9.97
C GLN A 294 -10.95 15.57 9.62
N ILE A 295 -10.55 15.16 8.43
CA ILE A 295 -9.16 15.19 7.99
C ILE A 295 -9.08 16.01 6.70
N SER A 296 -8.18 16.99 6.67
CA SER A 296 -7.76 17.72 5.49
C SER A 296 -6.33 17.36 5.16
N GLU A 297 -6.06 16.98 3.92
CA GLU A 297 -4.73 16.61 3.47
C GLU A 297 -4.35 17.40 2.22
N HIS A 298 -3.12 17.92 2.22
CA HIS A 298 -2.50 18.52 1.05
C HIS A 298 -1.30 17.67 0.62
N ASP A 299 -1.29 17.27 -0.65
CA ASP A 299 -0.31 16.36 -1.25
C ASP A 299 0.43 17.09 -2.39
N GLN A 300 1.74 17.22 -2.26
CA GLN A 300 2.62 17.76 -3.28
C GLN A 300 3.63 16.70 -3.72
N ARG A 301 3.81 16.54 -5.03
CA ARG A 301 4.83 15.66 -5.58
C ARG A 301 5.55 16.30 -6.75
N ASP A 302 6.88 16.27 -6.72
CA ASP A 302 7.77 16.57 -7.83
C ASP A 302 8.47 15.28 -8.25
N ALA A 303 8.47 14.95 -9.55
CA ALA A 303 9.14 13.76 -10.07
C ALA A 303 9.89 14.06 -11.36
N ALA A 304 11.02 13.39 -11.52
CA ALA A 304 11.85 13.44 -12.73
C ALA A 304 12.22 12.00 -13.16
N PHE A 305 12.28 11.80 -14.45
CA PHE A 305 12.71 10.55 -15.08
C PHE A 305 13.65 10.84 -16.23
N ALA A 306 14.70 10.04 -16.37
CA ALA A 306 15.61 10.05 -17.50
C ALA A 306 15.94 8.63 -17.93
N ALA A 307 15.91 8.35 -19.23
CA ALA A 307 16.41 7.11 -19.80
C ALA A 307 17.25 7.38 -21.05
N LEU A 308 18.31 6.60 -21.20
CA LEU A 308 19.23 6.65 -22.30
C LEU A 308 19.44 5.23 -22.80
N GLN A 309 19.30 5.01 -24.11
CA GLN A 309 19.53 3.72 -24.76
C GLN A 309 20.51 3.95 -25.91
N TRP A 310 21.64 3.25 -25.88
CA TRP A 310 22.69 3.42 -26.88
C TRP A 310 23.04 2.09 -27.53
N ARG A 311 22.97 2.03 -28.85
CA ARG A 311 23.41 0.90 -29.68
C ARG A 311 24.58 1.36 -30.55
N PRO A 312 25.84 1.21 -30.08
CA PRO A 312 27.03 1.64 -30.83
C PRO A 312 27.24 0.84 -32.11
N PHE A 313 26.86 -0.43 -32.11
CA PHE A 313 26.85 -1.35 -33.26
C PHE A 313 25.80 -2.44 -33.03
N ASP A 314 25.48 -3.17 -34.09
CA ASP A 314 24.57 -4.31 -34.03
C ASP A 314 25.12 -5.35 -33.05
N GLY A 315 24.33 -5.74 -32.07
CA GLY A 315 24.72 -6.70 -31.05
C GLY A 315 25.16 -6.11 -29.70
N LEU A 316 25.38 -4.80 -29.56
CA LEU A 316 25.66 -4.16 -28.26
C LEU A 316 24.61 -3.10 -27.93
N GLU A 317 23.97 -3.23 -26.78
CA GLU A 317 23.05 -2.24 -26.24
C GLU A 317 23.44 -1.85 -24.80
N VAL A 318 23.46 -0.55 -24.53
CA VAL A 318 23.65 0.02 -23.20
C VAL A 318 22.41 0.84 -22.87
N ALA A 319 21.74 0.49 -21.78
CA ALA A 319 20.56 1.21 -21.29
C ALA A 319 20.80 1.72 -19.87
N LEU A 320 20.58 3.00 -19.65
CA LEU A 320 20.64 3.69 -18.37
C LEU A 320 19.29 4.32 -18.10
N ASP A 321 18.73 4.11 -16.93
CA ASP A 321 17.54 4.81 -16.47
C ASP A 321 17.71 5.32 -15.05
N TYR A 322 17.04 6.44 -14.74
CA TYR A 322 17.05 7.07 -13.43
C TYR A 322 15.72 7.76 -13.16
N GLN A 323 15.25 7.65 -11.94
CA GLN A 323 14.04 8.28 -11.45
C GLN A 323 14.29 8.92 -10.08
N ASP A 324 13.78 10.13 -9.87
CA ASP A 324 13.68 10.83 -8.59
C ASP A 324 12.23 11.26 -8.38
N SER A 325 11.69 11.05 -7.19
CA SER A 325 10.35 11.48 -6.81
C SER A 325 10.37 11.96 -5.37
N GLN A 326 10.00 13.21 -5.15
CA GLN A 326 9.83 13.80 -3.84
C GLN A 326 8.37 14.14 -3.60
N ARG A 327 7.82 13.66 -2.47
CA ARG A 327 6.44 13.89 -2.05
C ARG A 327 6.41 14.48 -0.66
N THR A 328 5.61 15.52 -0.47
CA THR A 328 5.30 16.10 0.85
C THR A 328 3.81 16.03 1.06
N VAL A 329 3.39 15.41 2.14
CA VAL A 329 1.99 15.33 2.56
C VAL A 329 1.86 16.06 3.89
N THR A 330 0.95 17.02 3.92
CA THR A 330 0.57 17.75 5.14
C THR A 330 -0.87 17.39 5.47
N GLU A 331 -1.10 16.99 6.71
CA GLU A 331 -2.42 16.56 7.19
C GLU A 331 -2.80 17.35 8.44
N ASP A 332 -4.01 17.87 8.45
CA ASP A 332 -4.63 18.56 9.59
C ASP A 332 -5.91 17.83 9.99
N ARG A 333 -6.06 17.50 11.27
CA ARG A 333 -7.18 16.72 11.80
C ARG A 333 -7.89 17.45 12.92
N ALA A 334 -9.21 17.50 12.84
CA ALA A 334 -10.07 17.78 13.95
C ALA A 334 -10.68 16.47 14.45
N GLU A 335 -10.49 16.12 15.71
CA GLU A 335 -10.97 14.87 16.30
C GLU A 335 -11.86 15.11 17.52
N LEU A 336 -12.94 14.32 17.65
CA LEU A 336 -13.71 14.17 18.88
C LEU A 336 -13.54 12.75 19.38
N ASN A 337 -12.96 12.59 20.57
CA ASN A 337 -12.63 11.27 21.11
C ASN A 337 -13.41 11.00 22.41
N PHE A 338 -14.15 9.88 22.42
CA PHE A 338 -14.72 9.26 23.61
C PHE A 338 -13.67 8.26 24.12
N SER A 339 -12.86 8.67 25.11
CA SER A 339 -11.61 7.98 25.45
C SER A 339 -11.75 6.87 26.50
N GLU A 340 -12.91 6.70 27.11
CA GLU A 340 -13.16 5.72 28.18
C GLU A 340 -14.48 4.94 27.96
N THR A 341 -14.66 4.30 26.81
CA THR A 341 -15.95 3.67 26.43
C THR A 341 -16.23 2.31 27.07
N LEU A 342 -15.39 1.85 28.00
CA LEU A 342 -15.61 0.60 28.76
C LEU A 342 -16.28 0.82 30.11
N ARG A 343 -16.80 2.02 30.37
CA ARG A 343 -17.40 2.40 31.66
C ARG A 343 -18.90 2.58 31.58
N ASN A 344 -19.59 2.26 32.69
CA ASN A 344 -21.05 2.44 32.89
C ASN A 344 -21.87 1.78 31.75
N LEU A 345 -21.44 0.60 31.27
CA LEU A 345 -22.05 -0.11 30.16
C LEU A 345 -23.36 -0.81 30.63
N ASN A 346 -24.50 -0.16 30.38
CA ASN A 346 -25.83 -0.67 30.74
C ASN A 346 -26.74 -0.77 29.50
N ASN A 347 -27.89 -1.40 29.64
CA ASN A 347 -28.89 -1.57 28.58
C ASN A 347 -28.30 -2.15 27.28
N ARG A 348 -27.44 -3.16 27.44
CA ARG A 348 -26.65 -3.74 26.35
C ARG A 348 -27.51 -4.57 25.40
N GLN A 349 -27.32 -4.31 24.09
CA GLN A 349 -27.85 -5.14 23.00
C GLN A 349 -26.65 -5.82 22.35
N VAL A 350 -26.59 -7.14 22.42
CA VAL A 350 -25.43 -7.94 21.97
C VAL A 350 -25.87 -8.90 20.87
N GLY A 351 -25.14 -8.92 19.76
CA GLY A 351 -25.33 -9.88 18.68
C GLY A 351 -24.79 -11.26 19.03
N ASP A 352 -25.13 -12.27 18.21
CA ASP A 352 -24.80 -13.70 18.46
C ASP A 352 -23.30 -13.98 18.56
N ASN A 353 -22.45 -13.15 17.92
CA ASN A 353 -20.99 -13.26 17.95
C ASN A 353 -20.32 -12.37 19.01
N GLY A 354 -21.10 -11.80 19.95
CA GLY A 354 -20.61 -10.90 20.97
C GLY A 354 -20.49 -9.44 20.55
N ALA A 355 -20.84 -9.07 19.32
CA ALA A 355 -20.80 -7.68 18.86
C ALA A 355 -21.77 -6.81 19.66
N LEU A 356 -21.29 -5.66 20.17
CA LEU A 356 -22.10 -4.72 20.96
C LEU A 356 -22.82 -3.73 20.01
N LEU A 357 -24.13 -3.92 19.85
CA LEU A 357 -24.98 -3.19 18.92
C LEU A 357 -25.66 -1.95 19.54
N GLY A 358 -25.89 -1.98 20.87
CA GLY A 358 -26.51 -0.88 21.59
C GLY A 358 -26.16 -0.90 23.09
N HIS A 359 -26.01 0.27 23.70
CA HIS A 359 -25.80 0.42 25.13
C HIS A 359 -25.90 1.89 25.56
N THR A 360 -26.08 2.12 26.86
CA THR A 360 -25.76 3.39 27.51
C THR A 360 -24.37 3.28 28.14
N GLY A 361 -23.63 4.40 28.23
CA GLY A 361 -22.29 4.44 28.80
C GLY A 361 -21.90 5.82 29.28
N SER A 362 -20.73 5.96 29.88
CA SER A 362 -20.14 7.25 30.20
C SER A 362 -18.68 7.30 29.78
N SER A 363 -18.24 8.43 29.26
CA SER A 363 -16.87 8.60 28.75
C SER A 363 -16.36 10.02 28.98
N THR A 364 -15.07 10.16 29.22
CA THR A 364 -14.39 11.44 29.03
C THR A 364 -14.42 11.76 27.52
N VAL A 365 -14.81 13.01 27.23
CA VAL A 365 -14.82 13.54 25.86
C VAL A 365 -13.62 14.43 25.67
N GLU A 366 -12.87 14.19 24.58
CA GLU A 366 -11.67 14.96 24.26
C GLU A 366 -11.86 15.64 22.91
N SER A 367 -11.65 16.97 22.85
CA SER A 367 -11.37 17.63 21.59
C SER A 367 -9.89 17.50 21.31
N SER A 368 -9.55 16.75 20.27
CA SER A 368 -8.18 16.51 19.84
C SER A 368 -7.94 17.18 18.50
N THR A 369 -6.72 17.60 18.29
CA THR A 369 -6.25 18.12 17.01
C THR A 369 -4.87 17.56 16.71
N ASP A 370 -4.61 17.30 15.45
CA ASP A 370 -3.41 16.63 14.99
C ASP A 370 -2.88 17.33 13.73
N TYR A 371 -1.59 17.63 13.72
CA TYR A 371 -0.91 18.21 12.58
C TYR A 371 0.29 17.36 12.19
N LYS A 372 0.22 16.77 11.00
CA LYS A 372 1.20 15.82 10.51
C LYS A 372 1.85 16.30 9.23
N VAL A 373 3.17 16.17 9.16
CA VAL A 373 3.95 16.40 7.95
C VAL A 373 4.76 15.16 7.64
N ARG A 374 4.60 14.66 6.41
CA ARG A 374 5.34 13.52 5.87
C ARG A 374 6.11 13.96 4.63
N ASP A 375 7.41 13.80 4.67
CA ASP A 375 8.27 13.94 3.50
C ASP A 375 8.77 12.56 3.08
N GLU A 376 8.61 12.21 1.81
CA GLU A 376 9.09 10.95 1.25
C GLU A 376 9.86 11.23 -0.04
N GLN A 377 11.05 10.66 -0.15
CA GLN A 377 11.87 10.75 -1.35
C GLN A 377 12.25 9.36 -1.84
N TYR A 378 11.94 9.09 -3.09
CA TYR A 378 12.36 7.90 -3.83
C TYR A 378 13.42 8.27 -4.86
N ARG A 379 14.49 7.49 -4.94
CA ARG A 379 15.51 7.53 -5.99
C ARG A 379 15.80 6.13 -6.46
N GLY A 380 15.73 5.90 -7.77
CA GLY A 380 15.99 4.58 -8.31
C GLY A 380 16.47 4.62 -9.75
N GLY A 381 17.15 3.57 -10.18
CA GLY A 381 17.58 3.41 -11.54
C GLY A 381 18.61 2.31 -11.71
N GLY A 382 19.16 2.20 -12.91
CA GLY A 382 20.20 1.21 -13.18
C GLY A 382 20.80 1.30 -14.55
N LEU A 383 21.91 0.60 -14.68
CA LEU A 383 22.68 0.46 -15.92
C LEU A 383 22.60 -1.01 -16.37
N ARG A 384 22.07 -1.25 -17.58
CA ARG A 384 22.06 -2.54 -18.26
C ARG A 384 22.94 -2.50 -19.48
N VAL A 385 23.79 -3.48 -19.63
CA VAL A 385 24.57 -3.74 -20.85
C VAL A 385 24.19 -5.11 -21.38
N GLU A 386 23.77 -5.18 -22.63
CA GLU A 386 23.45 -6.42 -23.34
C GLU A 386 24.35 -6.54 -24.55
N TRP A 387 25.05 -7.67 -24.65
CA TRP A 387 25.98 -7.96 -25.72
C TRP A 387 25.67 -9.26 -26.40
N ARG A 388 25.48 -9.23 -27.69
CA ARG A 388 25.31 -10.38 -28.59
C ARG A 388 26.52 -10.52 -29.48
N PRO A 389 27.59 -11.24 -29.07
CA PRO A 389 28.81 -11.41 -29.85
C PRO A 389 28.57 -12.16 -31.17
N ASN A 390 27.56 -12.98 -31.22
CA ASN A 390 27.09 -13.69 -32.41
C ASN A 390 25.61 -14.12 -32.23
N ALA A 391 25.04 -14.81 -33.23
CA ALA A 391 23.66 -15.24 -33.22
C ALA A 391 23.33 -16.26 -32.08
N ALA A 392 24.33 -17.01 -31.62
CA ALA A 392 24.16 -18.06 -30.61
C ALA A 392 24.23 -17.54 -29.16
N TRP A 393 24.93 -16.44 -28.91
CA TRP A 393 25.19 -16.00 -27.55
C TRP A 393 24.63 -14.62 -27.26
N MET A 394 23.98 -14.47 -26.12
CA MET A 394 23.61 -13.20 -25.53
C MET A 394 24.12 -13.16 -24.08
N LEU A 395 24.83 -12.10 -23.73
CA LEU A 395 25.32 -11.81 -22.39
C LEU A 395 24.75 -10.50 -21.92
N SER A 396 24.28 -10.44 -20.67
CA SER A 396 23.82 -9.17 -20.12
C SER A 396 24.27 -8.98 -18.67
N THR A 397 24.56 -7.74 -18.31
CA THR A 397 24.79 -7.34 -16.93
C THR A 397 23.91 -6.15 -16.57
N ASP A 398 23.40 -6.16 -15.35
CA ASP A 398 22.52 -5.11 -14.81
C ASP A 398 22.97 -4.69 -13.43
N LEU A 399 23.22 -3.41 -13.25
CA LEU A 399 23.51 -2.76 -11.96
C LEU A 399 22.33 -1.90 -11.57
N SER A 400 21.76 -2.09 -10.40
CA SER A 400 20.60 -1.32 -9.93
C SER A 400 20.80 -0.75 -8.53
N TYR A 401 20.17 0.40 -8.35
CA TYR A 401 20.10 1.13 -7.09
C TYR A 401 18.69 1.65 -6.87
N SER A 402 18.18 1.52 -5.64
CA SER A 402 16.89 2.07 -5.24
C SER A 402 16.96 2.48 -3.77
N ARG A 403 16.52 3.70 -3.44
CA ARG A 403 16.46 4.21 -2.07
C ARG A 403 15.19 5.01 -1.85
N THR A 404 14.51 4.72 -0.74
CA THR A 404 13.38 5.52 -0.23
C THR A 404 13.74 6.03 1.16
N GLU A 405 13.61 7.32 1.36
CA GLU A 405 13.71 8.00 2.65
C GLU A 405 12.35 8.59 2.99
N ARG A 406 11.85 8.31 4.19
CA ARG A 406 10.62 8.87 4.71
C ARG A 406 10.86 9.46 6.08
N SER A 407 10.47 10.71 6.27
CA SER A 407 10.38 11.34 7.58
C SER A 407 8.95 11.80 7.83
N GLU A 408 8.50 11.66 9.07
CA GLU A 408 7.16 12.03 9.47
C GLU A 408 7.23 12.67 10.86
N ILE A 409 6.58 13.81 11.03
CA ILE A 409 6.39 14.47 12.32
C ILE A 409 4.90 14.65 12.52
N ASP A 410 4.42 14.10 13.63
CA ASP A 410 3.02 14.11 14.03
C ASP A 410 2.88 14.84 15.39
N ARG A 411 2.07 15.91 15.45
CA ARG A 411 1.83 16.71 16.65
C ARG A 411 0.38 16.61 17.06
N LEU A 412 0.12 15.83 18.11
CA LEU A 412 -1.20 15.57 18.63
C LEU A 412 -1.44 16.35 19.92
N MET A 413 -2.54 17.08 19.96
CA MET A 413 -2.99 17.87 21.10
C MET A 413 -4.37 17.43 21.56
N ARG A 414 -4.60 17.45 22.89
CA ARG A 414 -5.90 17.07 23.48
C ARG A 414 -6.27 17.99 24.63
N LEU A 415 -7.51 18.48 24.59
CA LEU A 415 -8.20 19.12 25.73
C LEU A 415 -9.39 18.23 26.12
N ARG A 416 -9.62 18.10 27.42
CA ARG A 416 -10.65 17.19 27.97
C ARG A 416 -11.83 17.93 28.53
N SER A 417 -13.00 17.30 28.47
CA SER A 417 -14.20 17.70 29.21
C SER A 417 -13.96 17.70 30.71
N ASN A 418 -14.61 18.65 31.42
CA ASN A 418 -14.48 18.78 32.85
C ASN A 418 -15.80 19.28 33.47
N ALA A 419 -16.00 19.00 34.77
CA ALA A 419 -17.15 19.46 35.53
C ALA A 419 -17.23 20.99 35.70
N THR A 420 -16.10 21.66 35.54
CA THR A 420 -16.01 23.14 35.52
C THR A 420 -15.43 23.59 34.18
N ASP A 421 -16.02 24.63 33.59
CA ASP A 421 -15.52 25.25 32.37
C ASP A 421 -14.22 26.02 32.61
N ILE A 422 -13.63 26.60 31.54
CA ILE A 422 -12.41 27.40 31.65
C ILE A 422 -12.58 28.69 32.51
N ASN A 423 -13.81 29.11 32.81
CA ASN A 423 -14.13 30.27 33.60
C ASN A 423 -14.47 29.90 35.05
N GLY A 424 -14.45 28.61 35.41
CA GLY A 424 -14.77 28.10 36.74
C GLY A 424 -16.27 27.83 36.98
N ASN A 425 -17.12 27.98 35.97
CA ASN A 425 -18.56 27.71 36.08
C ASN A 425 -18.82 26.20 35.97
N ARG A 426 -19.87 25.72 36.63
CA ARG A 426 -20.30 24.33 36.53
C ARG A 426 -20.81 24.02 35.10
N VAL A 427 -20.30 22.95 34.47
CA VAL A 427 -20.76 22.43 33.18
C VAL A 427 -21.96 21.49 33.45
N PRO A 428 -23.11 21.69 32.78
CA PRO A 428 -24.25 20.78 32.92
C PRO A 428 -24.02 19.49 32.11
N GLY A 429 -24.74 18.40 32.46
CA GLY A 429 -24.68 17.14 31.70
C GLY A 429 -23.37 16.36 31.84
N ILE A 430 -22.53 16.68 32.85
CA ILE A 430 -21.26 16.00 33.08
C ILE A 430 -21.08 15.63 34.55
N ASN A 431 -20.50 14.46 34.81
CA ASN A 431 -20.11 14.01 36.14
C ASN A 431 -18.59 13.83 36.22
N GLY A 432 -17.91 14.69 36.99
CA GLY A 432 -16.45 14.81 36.97
C GLY A 432 -15.94 15.18 35.57
N GLN A 433 -15.31 14.27 34.87
CA GLN A 433 -14.83 14.47 33.48
C GLN A 433 -15.66 13.68 32.47
N ARG A 434 -16.71 12.94 32.88
CA ARG A 434 -17.45 12.02 32.06
C ARG A 434 -18.83 12.52 31.70
N VAL A 435 -19.14 12.40 30.43
CA VAL A 435 -20.45 12.66 29.83
C VAL A 435 -21.15 11.33 29.59
N ASP A 436 -22.41 11.22 30.00
CA ASP A 436 -23.23 10.06 29.70
C ASP A 436 -23.67 10.09 28.24
N TYR A 437 -23.75 8.90 27.62
CA TYR A 437 -24.15 8.78 26.21
C TYR A 437 -24.93 7.49 25.95
N THR A 438 -25.71 7.52 24.86
CA THR A 438 -26.36 6.35 24.29
C THR A 438 -25.69 6.01 22.97
N TYR A 439 -25.34 4.75 22.77
CA TYR A 439 -24.78 4.21 21.55
C TYR A 439 -25.78 3.27 20.87
N THR A 440 -25.98 3.42 19.55
CA THR A 440 -26.84 2.56 18.75
C THR A 440 -26.20 2.31 17.38
N TYR A 441 -26.06 1.05 17.00
CA TYR A 441 -25.53 0.69 15.70
C TYR A 441 -26.59 0.02 14.84
N ALA A 442 -27.18 0.78 13.91
CA ALA A 442 -28.22 0.31 12.99
C ALA A 442 -28.09 0.87 11.57
N GLY A 443 -27.05 1.65 11.28
CA GLY A 443 -26.78 2.26 9.98
C GLY A 443 -25.38 1.95 9.46
N ASP A 444 -24.84 2.83 8.62
CA ASP A 444 -23.46 2.75 8.13
C ASP A 444 -22.46 3.00 9.27
N VAL A 445 -22.81 3.94 10.15
CA VAL A 445 -22.06 4.28 11.36
C VAL A 445 -22.93 4.18 12.60
N PRO A 446 -22.31 3.92 13.77
CA PRO A 446 -23.04 4.03 15.03
C PRO A 446 -23.44 5.47 15.34
N GLY A 447 -24.64 5.65 15.87
CA GLY A 447 -25.08 6.90 16.51
C GLY A 447 -24.59 6.99 17.95
N ILE A 448 -24.02 8.12 18.33
CA ILE A 448 -23.68 8.46 19.73
C ILE A 448 -24.45 9.72 20.11
N VAL A 449 -25.38 9.61 21.03
CA VAL A 449 -26.16 10.72 21.57
C VAL A 449 -25.68 10.98 22.99
N VAL A 450 -25.01 12.11 23.21
CA VAL A 450 -24.55 12.54 24.53
C VAL A 450 -25.71 13.13 25.33
N ASP A 451 -25.55 13.26 26.67
CA ASP A 451 -26.50 13.99 27.52
C ASP A 451 -26.81 15.35 26.86
N PRO A 452 -28.08 15.69 26.59
CA PRO A 452 -28.46 16.92 25.89
C PRO A 452 -28.11 18.20 26.63
N ALA A 453 -27.80 18.12 27.92
CA ALA A 453 -27.33 19.26 28.68
C ALA A 453 -25.84 19.57 28.48
N PHE A 454 -25.06 18.64 27.94
CA PHE A 454 -23.63 18.83 27.60
C PHE A 454 -23.49 19.30 26.16
N ASP A 455 -23.01 20.53 25.95
CA ASP A 455 -22.78 21.07 24.61
C ASP A 455 -21.38 20.73 24.11
N LEU A 456 -21.31 19.83 23.10
CA LEU A 456 -20.07 19.45 22.40
C LEU A 456 -19.43 20.60 21.64
N ASN A 457 -20.19 21.62 21.26
CA ASN A 457 -19.71 22.75 20.47
C ASN A 457 -19.12 23.88 21.33
N ASN A 458 -19.35 23.85 22.64
CA ASN A 458 -18.84 24.89 23.53
C ASN A 458 -17.38 24.60 23.92
N PRO A 459 -16.37 25.36 23.39
CA PRO A 459 -14.96 25.15 23.70
C PRO A 459 -14.64 25.37 25.18
N ASP A 460 -15.47 26.13 25.94
CA ASP A 460 -15.27 26.35 27.37
C ASP A 460 -15.34 25.06 28.19
N ASN A 461 -16.09 24.06 27.71
CA ASN A 461 -16.27 22.77 28.37
C ASN A 461 -15.02 21.89 28.38
N PHE A 462 -14.02 22.22 27.57
CA PHE A 462 -12.76 21.47 27.45
C PHE A 462 -11.65 22.14 28.25
N SER A 463 -11.76 22.07 29.59
CA SER A 463 -10.91 22.78 30.55
C SER A 463 -9.99 21.88 31.38
N ALA A 464 -10.05 20.54 31.17
CA ALA A 464 -9.19 19.60 31.90
C ALA A 464 -7.87 19.35 31.17
N ALA A 465 -7.03 18.53 31.79
CA ALA A 465 -5.66 18.23 31.38
C ALA A 465 -5.42 18.19 29.89
N ALA A 466 -4.49 18.99 29.42
CA ALA A 466 -3.97 19.00 28.07
C ALA A 466 -2.87 17.96 27.93
N ARG A 467 -2.90 17.24 26.81
CA ARG A 467 -1.82 16.36 26.38
C ARG A 467 -1.21 16.89 25.11
N ALA A 468 0.10 17.13 25.13
CA ALA A 468 0.89 17.46 23.96
C ALA A 468 1.80 16.30 23.64
N ARG A 469 1.73 15.76 22.42
CA ARG A 469 2.58 14.66 21.97
C ARG A 469 3.15 14.99 20.60
N ARG A 470 4.45 14.78 20.44
CA ARG A 470 5.14 14.84 19.17
C ARG A 470 5.76 13.48 18.90
N ASP A 471 5.38 12.86 17.80
CA ASP A 471 5.97 11.66 17.27
C ASP A 471 6.85 12.01 16.06
N GLU A 472 8.06 11.50 16.02
CA GLU A 472 8.97 11.59 14.87
C GLU A 472 9.29 10.19 14.39
N LEU A 473 9.10 9.95 13.09
CA LEU A 473 9.43 8.71 12.41
C LEU A 473 10.45 9.01 11.32
N ARG A 474 11.51 8.20 11.23
CA ARG A 474 12.47 8.22 10.12
C ARG A 474 12.70 6.81 9.62
N ARG A 475 12.42 6.59 8.34
CA ARG A 475 12.64 5.32 7.66
C ARG A 475 13.53 5.50 6.46
N GLU A 476 14.43 4.55 6.29
CA GLU A 476 15.31 4.45 5.13
C GLU A 476 15.33 3.01 4.65
N HIS A 477 15.04 2.83 3.36
CA HIS A 477 15.16 1.54 2.70
C HIS A 477 16.01 1.69 1.44
N THR A 478 17.12 0.97 1.37
CA THR A 478 18.05 0.99 0.24
C THR A 478 18.24 -0.41 -0.31
N ILE A 479 18.14 -0.57 -1.64
CA ILE A 479 18.42 -1.82 -2.35
C ILE A 479 19.52 -1.55 -3.37
N ARG A 480 20.55 -2.40 -3.37
CA ARG A 480 21.61 -2.44 -4.38
C ARG A 480 21.66 -3.84 -4.95
N ALA A 481 21.68 -3.97 -6.26
CA ALA A 481 21.81 -5.28 -6.86
C ALA A 481 22.70 -5.26 -8.11
N TRP A 482 23.34 -6.39 -8.31
CA TRP A 482 24.05 -6.74 -9.54
C TRP A 482 23.52 -8.07 -10.05
N ARG A 483 23.27 -8.12 -11.35
CA ARG A 483 22.80 -9.30 -12.08
C ARG A 483 23.65 -9.52 -13.31
N PHE A 484 23.96 -10.78 -13.60
CA PHE A 484 24.59 -11.21 -14.83
C PHE A 484 23.81 -12.40 -15.39
N ASP A 485 23.48 -12.35 -16.67
CA ASP A 485 22.78 -13.39 -17.39
C ASP A 485 23.51 -13.76 -18.67
N GLY A 486 23.52 -15.04 -19.01
CA GLY A 486 23.97 -15.59 -20.28
C GLY A 486 22.87 -16.42 -20.92
N ALA A 487 22.66 -16.27 -22.21
CA ALA A 487 21.79 -17.14 -23.00
C ALA A 487 22.53 -17.71 -24.18
N PHE A 488 22.31 -18.99 -24.45
CA PHE A 488 22.81 -19.72 -25.60
C PHE A 488 21.64 -20.25 -26.44
N THR A 489 21.63 -19.95 -27.72
CA THR A 489 20.64 -20.43 -28.70
C THR A 489 21.25 -21.54 -29.49
N PRO A 490 20.86 -22.82 -29.28
CA PRO A 490 21.33 -23.95 -30.09
C PRO A 490 20.86 -23.82 -31.54
N GLU A 491 21.66 -24.30 -32.47
CA GLU A 491 21.34 -24.28 -33.92
C GLU A 491 20.16 -25.21 -34.28
N SER A 492 19.95 -26.24 -33.47
CA SER A 492 18.88 -27.24 -33.69
C SER A 492 18.58 -28.03 -32.43
N GLY A 493 17.42 -28.69 -32.38
CA GLY A 493 17.01 -29.56 -31.29
C GLY A 493 15.75 -29.06 -30.59
N LEU A 494 15.40 -29.72 -29.49
CA LEU A 494 14.23 -29.40 -28.67
C LEU A 494 14.36 -28.04 -27.96
N LEU A 495 15.57 -27.70 -27.50
CA LEU A 495 15.84 -26.46 -26.80
C LEU A 495 16.07 -25.33 -27.78
N THR A 496 15.28 -24.26 -27.63
CA THR A 496 15.42 -23.02 -28.42
C THR A 496 16.35 -22.02 -27.73
N SER A 497 16.47 -22.10 -26.37
CA SER A 497 17.39 -21.27 -25.61
C SER A 497 17.78 -21.96 -24.30
N ILE A 498 19.03 -21.80 -23.89
CA ILE A 498 19.52 -22.19 -22.56
C ILE A 498 20.02 -20.95 -21.88
N LYS A 499 19.41 -20.60 -20.73
CA LYS A 499 19.72 -19.39 -19.96
C LYS A 499 20.29 -19.75 -18.60
N GLY A 500 21.24 -18.97 -18.13
CA GLY A 500 21.74 -19.06 -16.77
C GLY A 500 22.20 -17.71 -16.26
N GLY A 501 22.13 -17.49 -14.97
CA GLY A 501 22.53 -16.21 -14.43
C GLY A 501 22.72 -16.23 -12.91
N VAL A 502 23.34 -15.15 -12.44
CA VAL A 502 23.62 -14.87 -11.03
C VAL A 502 23.07 -13.50 -10.67
N ARG A 503 22.48 -13.37 -9.48
CA ARG A 503 22.07 -12.10 -8.87
C ARG A 503 22.63 -11.99 -7.47
N LEU A 504 23.25 -10.85 -7.17
CA LEU A 504 23.68 -10.46 -5.82
C LEU A 504 22.90 -9.19 -5.45
N SER A 505 22.26 -9.19 -4.29
CA SER A 505 21.46 -8.05 -3.82
C SER A 505 21.72 -7.82 -2.34
N GLU A 506 21.77 -6.55 -1.97
CA GLU A 506 21.84 -6.09 -0.58
C GLU A 506 20.68 -5.11 -0.36
N ALA A 507 19.85 -5.40 0.63
CA ALA A 507 18.78 -4.52 1.10
C ALA A 507 19.09 -4.11 2.54
N THR A 508 19.04 -2.80 2.81
CA THR A 508 19.18 -2.24 4.18
C THR A 508 17.90 -1.49 4.52
N TYR A 509 17.36 -1.76 5.70
CA TYR A 509 16.19 -1.08 6.23
C TYR A 509 16.48 -0.55 7.63
N ARG A 510 16.22 0.73 7.84
CA ARG A 510 16.36 1.38 9.13
C ARG A 510 15.05 2.06 9.50
N ASP A 511 14.60 1.83 10.74
CA ASP A 511 13.40 2.44 11.33
C ASP A 511 13.79 3.09 12.67
N LEU A 512 13.57 4.39 12.77
CA LEU A 512 13.88 5.18 13.96
C LEU A 512 12.62 5.95 14.35
N ASP A 513 12.10 5.64 15.52
CA ASP A 513 10.98 6.31 16.15
C ASP A 513 11.45 7.14 17.35
N ASP A 514 10.87 8.31 17.51
CA ASP A 514 11.08 9.19 18.66
C ASP A 514 9.75 9.78 19.12
N ARG A 515 9.51 9.81 20.43
CA ARG A 515 8.29 10.38 21.01
C ARG A 515 8.64 11.30 22.18
N VAL A 516 8.08 12.48 22.14
CA VAL A 516 8.04 13.41 23.27
C VAL A 516 6.59 13.64 23.66
N GLU A 517 6.27 13.46 24.93
CA GLU A 517 4.93 13.66 25.46
C GLU A 517 4.97 14.51 26.73
N ARG A 518 4.05 15.47 26.81
CA ARG A 518 3.84 16.30 27.98
C ARG A 518 2.36 16.31 28.36
N ASN A 519 2.08 16.11 29.63
CA ASN A 519 0.76 16.30 30.19
C ASN A 519 0.77 17.56 31.03
N VAL A 520 -0.06 18.53 30.66
CA VAL A 520 -0.21 19.82 31.36
C VAL A 520 -1.51 19.80 32.15
N THR A 521 -1.42 20.05 33.44
CA THR A 521 -2.57 20.06 34.34
C THR A 521 -2.83 21.43 34.94
N ASP A 522 -1.96 22.42 34.69
CA ASP A 522 -2.13 23.79 35.15
C ASP A 522 -3.33 24.45 34.48
N PRO A 523 -4.40 24.83 35.24
CA PRO A 523 -5.61 25.41 34.68
C PRO A 523 -5.38 26.74 33.95
N ALA A 524 -4.40 27.54 34.39
CA ALA A 524 -4.12 28.85 33.78
C ALA A 524 -3.52 28.68 32.39
N THR A 525 -2.58 27.76 32.23
CA THR A 525 -1.98 27.38 30.92
C THR A 525 -3.03 26.82 29.98
N ILE A 526 -3.88 25.88 30.45
CA ILE A 526 -4.96 25.29 29.65
C ILE A 526 -5.96 26.38 29.22
N ARG A 527 -6.37 27.25 30.12
CA ARG A 527 -7.29 28.35 29.83
C ARG A 527 -6.72 29.29 28.75
N ALA A 528 -5.46 29.71 28.92
CA ALA A 528 -4.80 30.59 27.97
C ALA A 528 -4.71 29.97 26.59
N ALA A 529 -4.29 28.71 26.49
CA ALA A 529 -4.20 27.96 25.26
C ALA A 529 -5.57 27.73 24.60
N ASN A 530 -6.59 27.36 25.39
CA ASN A 530 -7.95 27.18 24.92
C ASN A 530 -8.48 28.47 24.28
N LEU A 531 -8.36 29.61 24.95
CA LEU A 531 -8.86 30.90 24.46
C LEU A 531 -8.13 31.39 23.21
N ALA A 532 -6.82 31.19 23.15
CA ALA A 532 -5.99 31.68 22.04
C ALA A 532 -6.16 30.88 20.73
N CYS A 533 -6.48 29.59 20.82
CA CYS A 533 -6.37 28.67 19.71
C CYS A 533 -7.71 28.13 19.20
N ARG A 534 -8.83 28.73 19.60
CA ARG A 534 -10.15 28.33 19.10
C ARG A 534 -10.30 28.57 17.62
N GLN A 535 -10.91 27.61 16.94
CA GLN A 535 -11.30 27.76 15.54
C GLN A 535 -12.71 27.19 15.32
N PRO A 536 -13.46 27.69 14.31
CA PRO A 536 -14.74 27.09 13.95
C PRO A 536 -14.50 25.68 13.40
N PHE A 537 -15.47 24.79 13.59
CA PHE A 537 -15.43 23.46 12.97
C PHE A 537 -15.28 23.60 11.44
N PRO A 538 -14.42 22.81 10.78
CA PRO A 538 -14.02 23.08 9.40
C PRO A 538 -15.12 22.89 8.34
N GLN A 539 -16.24 22.24 8.67
CA GLN A 539 -17.38 22.03 7.74
C GLN A 539 -18.73 22.04 8.46
N GLU A 540 -19.86 22.00 7.68
CA GLU A 540 -21.21 22.07 8.26
C GLU A 540 -21.94 20.72 8.25
N ASP A 541 -21.55 19.79 7.36
CA ASP A 541 -22.28 18.55 7.05
C ASP A 541 -21.43 17.29 7.28
N PHE A 542 -20.62 17.27 8.32
CA PHE A 542 -19.73 16.16 8.64
C PHE A 542 -20.48 14.82 8.73
N LEU A 543 -20.02 13.82 7.96
CA LEU A 543 -20.65 12.50 7.84
C LEU A 543 -22.14 12.53 7.50
N SER A 544 -22.61 13.54 6.80
CA SER A 544 -24.03 13.67 6.42
C SER A 544 -24.50 12.58 5.43
N SER A 545 -23.57 11.97 4.67
CA SER A 545 -23.86 10.85 3.78
C SER A 545 -23.92 9.49 4.49
N ALA A 546 -23.49 9.39 5.75
CA ALA A 546 -23.47 8.15 6.51
C ALA A 546 -24.73 8.00 7.34
N SER A 547 -25.54 6.97 7.08
CA SER A 547 -26.73 6.69 7.88
C SER A 547 -26.32 6.28 9.31
N GLY A 548 -27.08 6.80 10.30
CA GLY A 548 -26.82 6.55 11.73
C GLY A 548 -25.98 7.64 12.42
N ASN A 549 -25.27 8.51 11.71
CA ASN A 549 -24.50 9.59 12.29
C ASN A 549 -25.39 10.58 13.06
N THR A 550 -24.99 10.96 14.29
CA THR A 550 -25.69 11.90 15.17
C THR A 550 -24.84 13.12 15.55
N ILE A 551 -23.54 13.13 15.21
CA ILE A 551 -22.59 14.20 15.54
C ILE A 551 -22.08 14.78 14.23
N GLN A 552 -22.38 16.07 13.99
CA GLN A 552 -21.99 16.79 12.77
C GLN A 552 -20.93 17.87 13.01
N GLN A 553 -20.69 18.28 14.25
CA GLN A 553 -19.69 19.26 14.61
C GLN A 553 -19.34 19.18 16.10
N TRP A 554 -18.24 19.76 16.51
CA TRP A 554 -17.78 19.91 17.89
C TRP A 554 -16.79 21.07 18.04
N ALA A 555 -16.47 21.46 19.28
CA ALA A 555 -15.47 22.48 19.53
C ALA A 555 -14.09 22.05 19.02
N THR A 556 -13.44 22.87 18.23
CA THR A 556 -12.14 22.60 17.61
C THR A 556 -11.13 23.71 17.90
N PHE A 557 -9.85 23.34 17.78
CA PHE A 557 -8.72 24.20 18.06
C PHE A 557 -7.67 24.06 16.95
N ASP A 558 -6.96 25.15 16.64
CA ASP A 558 -5.82 25.10 15.71
C ASP A 558 -4.68 24.29 16.33
N SER A 559 -4.25 23.25 15.64
CA SER A 559 -3.27 22.27 16.13
C SER A 559 -1.89 22.91 16.40
N ARG A 560 -1.41 23.76 15.50
CA ARG A 560 -0.10 24.41 15.61
C ARG A 560 -0.11 25.46 16.70
N CYS A 561 -1.17 26.27 16.78
CA CYS A 561 -1.37 27.23 17.85
C CYS A 561 -1.38 26.53 19.21
N LEU A 562 -2.20 25.47 19.35
CA LEU A 562 -2.37 24.77 20.61
C LEU A 562 -1.07 24.07 21.06
N PHE A 563 -0.33 23.48 20.12
CA PHE A 563 0.97 22.88 20.39
C PHE A 563 1.96 23.93 20.90
N GLY A 564 2.09 25.06 20.21
CA GLY A 564 2.97 26.17 20.61
C GLY A 564 2.58 26.79 21.94
N ALA A 565 1.28 27.02 22.20
CA ALA A 565 0.77 27.58 23.44
C ALA A 565 1.03 26.67 24.66
N ILE A 566 1.01 25.35 24.49
CA ILE A 566 1.21 24.39 25.58
C ILE A 566 2.67 24.02 25.78
N THR A 567 3.45 23.89 24.72
CA THR A 567 4.85 23.45 24.80
C THR A 567 5.85 24.59 24.83
N GLY A 568 5.47 25.76 24.32
CA GLY A 568 6.31 26.96 24.21
C GLY A 568 7.22 26.96 22.99
N VAL A 569 7.64 25.80 22.51
CA VAL A 569 8.52 25.63 21.34
C VAL A 569 8.27 24.28 20.66
N ASP A 570 8.72 24.15 19.42
CA ASP A 570 8.86 22.86 18.78
C ASP A 570 9.87 22.01 19.57
N ASP A 571 9.35 20.99 20.25
CA ASP A 571 10.20 20.09 21.03
C ASP A 571 10.92 19.14 20.09
N THR A 572 12.24 19.28 19.98
CA THR A 572 13.12 18.45 19.13
C THR A 572 13.92 17.44 19.92
N GLY A 573 13.76 17.41 21.27
CA GLY A 573 14.48 16.49 22.13
C GLY A 573 14.09 15.03 21.87
N ARG A 574 15.08 14.13 21.78
CA ARG A 574 14.82 12.68 21.80
C ARG A 574 14.58 12.25 23.24
N ASN A 575 13.56 11.45 23.42
CA ASN A 575 13.17 10.91 24.72
C ASN A 575 13.55 9.42 24.79
N ALA A 576 13.91 8.94 26.00
CA ALA A 576 14.02 7.51 26.29
C ALA A 576 12.62 6.89 26.31
N ASP A 577 11.96 6.82 25.15
CA ASP A 577 10.63 6.27 25.00
C ASP A 577 10.73 4.73 24.99
N PRO A 578 9.82 3.99 25.66
CA PRO A 578 9.72 2.53 25.56
C PRO A 578 9.66 2.00 24.14
N ARG A 579 9.24 2.82 23.17
CA ARG A 579 9.29 2.49 21.75
C ARG A 579 10.70 2.42 21.17
N GLY A 580 11.72 2.86 21.87
CA GLY A 580 13.11 2.66 21.47
C GLY A 580 13.45 1.20 21.16
N THR A 581 12.77 0.24 21.80
CA THR A 581 12.89 -1.18 21.49
C THR A 581 12.29 -1.57 20.13
N ALA A 582 11.40 -0.75 19.55
CA ALA A 582 10.84 -0.93 18.22
C ALA A 582 11.80 -0.46 17.10
N ASN A 583 12.80 0.35 17.43
CA ASN A 583 13.81 0.79 16.46
C ASN A 583 14.58 -0.41 15.91
N SER A 584 14.78 -0.42 14.59
CA SER A 584 15.44 -1.54 13.92
C SER A 584 16.42 -1.07 12.84
N ASP A 585 17.47 -1.88 12.65
CA ASP A 585 18.42 -1.79 11.55
C ASP A 585 18.60 -3.20 10.99
N VAL A 586 18.09 -3.45 9.78
CA VAL A 586 18.06 -4.77 9.14
C VAL A 586 18.86 -4.72 7.86
N GLU A 587 19.83 -5.61 7.74
CA GLU A 587 20.58 -5.87 6.51
C GLU A 587 20.21 -7.26 5.99
N GLU A 588 19.83 -7.36 4.72
CA GLU A 588 19.55 -8.61 4.03
C GLU A 588 20.44 -8.73 2.79
N LYS A 589 21.26 -9.80 2.72
CA LYS A 589 22.09 -10.12 1.56
C LYS A 589 21.55 -11.35 0.86
N THR A 590 21.12 -11.19 -0.39
CA THR A 590 20.57 -12.27 -1.22
C THR A 590 21.52 -12.63 -2.34
N ARG A 591 21.79 -13.93 -2.50
CA ARG A 591 22.55 -14.52 -3.60
C ARG A 591 21.67 -15.52 -4.30
N ALA A 592 21.45 -15.33 -5.59
CA ALA A 592 20.65 -16.22 -6.39
C ALA A 592 21.39 -16.70 -7.64
N LEU A 593 21.17 -17.97 -7.98
CA LEU A 593 21.66 -18.60 -9.21
C LEU A 593 20.48 -19.26 -9.91
N TYR A 594 20.43 -19.22 -11.22
CA TYR A 594 19.42 -19.96 -11.98
C TYR A 594 19.98 -20.59 -13.24
N VAL A 595 19.30 -21.64 -13.68
CA VAL A 595 19.42 -22.23 -15.01
C VAL A 595 18.03 -22.53 -15.54
N MET A 596 17.82 -22.29 -16.85
CA MET A 596 16.53 -22.46 -17.51
C MET A 596 16.75 -22.84 -18.97
N GLY A 597 15.98 -23.81 -19.48
CA GLY A 597 15.85 -24.13 -20.89
C GLY A 597 14.49 -23.66 -21.43
N GLU A 598 14.49 -22.98 -22.55
CA GLU A 598 13.29 -22.76 -23.36
C GLU A 598 13.24 -23.82 -24.45
N PHE A 599 12.05 -24.32 -24.74
CA PHE A 599 11.86 -25.39 -25.71
C PHE A 599 10.70 -25.10 -26.65
N ALA A 600 10.80 -25.61 -27.87
CA ALA A 600 9.73 -25.65 -28.85
C ALA A 600 9.72 -27.01 -29.56
N SER A 601 8.53 -27.59 -29.70
CA SER A 601 8.32 -28.92 -30.26
C SER A 601 6.90 -29.07 -30.78
N THR A 602 6.53 -30.30 -31.11
CA THR A 602 5.15 -30.69 -31.35
C THR A 602 4.74 -31.84 -30.43
N LEU A 603 3.55 -31.75 -29.84
CA LEU A 603 2.96 -32.78 -29.01
C LEU A 603 1.68 -33.29 -29.70
N PHE A 604 1.65 -34.57 -30.14
CA PHE A 604 0.54 -35.12 -30.90
C PHE A 604 0.18 -34.31 -32.17
N GLY A 605 1.17 -33.68 -32.80
CA GLY A 605 0.97 -32.82 -33.96
C GLY A 605 0.59 -31.37 -33.68
N LEU A 606 0.38 -31.00 -32.39
CA LEU A 606 0.09 -29.65 -31.95
C LEU A 606 1.36 -28.90 -31.57
N PRO A 607 1.48 -27.58 -31.87
CA PRO A 607 2.60 -26.78 -31.43
C PRO A 607 2.71 -26.77 -29.91
N LEU A 608 3.90 -26.99 -29.38
CA LEU A 608 4.25 -26.94 -27.97
C LEU A 608 5.47 -26.08 -27.79
N ASP A 609 5.37 -25.06 -26.94
CA ASP A 609 6.49 -24.28 -26.48
C ASP A 609 6.44 -24.08 -24.94
N GLY A 610 7.56 -23.70 -24.34
CA GLY A 610 7.59 -23.50 -22.91
C GLY A 610 8.99 -23.31 -22.35
N ASN A 611 9.07 -23.38 -21.02
CA ASN A 611 10.32 -23.28 -20.28
C ASN A 611 10.35 -24.21 -19.06
N LEU A 612 11.54 -24.65 -18.71
CA LEU A 612 11.84 -25.45 -17.52
C LEU A 612 13.11 -24.91 -16.89
N GLY A 613 13.07 -24.63 -15.58
CA GLY A 613 14.24 -24.11 -14.90
C GLY A 613 14.20 -24.28 -13.39
N VAL A 614 15.29 -23.92 -12.76
CA VAL A 614 15.42 -23.89 -11.31
C VAL A 614 16.23 -22.66 -10.90
N ARG A 615 15.76 -22.01 -9.81
CA ARG A 615 16.45 -20.93 -9.14
C ARG A 615 16.80 -21.33 -7.73
N TRP A 616 18.06 -21.21 -7.36
CA TRP A 616 18.53 -21.36 -6.00
C TRP A 616 18.76 -19.98 -5.39
N VAL A 617 18.27 -19.79 -4.16
CA VAL A 617 18.35 -18.52 -3.45
C VAL A 617 18.91 -18.75 -2.05
N ARG A 618 19.91 -17.98 -1.63
CA ARG A 618 20.40 -17.89 -0.26
C ARG A 618 20.22 -16.46 0.21
N THR A 619 19.59 -16.32 1.38
CA THR A 619 19.40 -15.04 2.05
C THR A 619 20.10 -15.08 3.40
N ASP A 620 21.02 -14.13 3.65
CA ASP A 620 21.69 -13.91 4.93
C ASP A 620 21.11 -12.61 5.54
N VAL A 621 20.56 -12.68 6.76
CA VAL A 621 19.94 -11.57 7.48
C VAL A 621 20.81 -11.20 8.68
N SER A 622 21.05 -9.91 8.88
CA SER A 622 21.66 -9.35 10.09
C SER A 622 20.76 -8.22 10.61
N SER A 623 20.26 -8.34 11.82
CA SER A 623 19.39 -7.32 12.42
C SER A 623 19.99 -6.84 13.74
N VAL A 624 20.02 -5.52 13.92
CA VAL A 624 20.34 -4.83 15.16
C VAL A 624 19.05 -4.26 15.74
N GLY A 625 18.67 -4.73 16.92
CA GLY A 625 17.55 -4.22 17.70
C GLY A 625 18.01 -3.68 19.05
N LEU A 626 17.12 -2.96 19.74
CA LEU A 626 17.38 -2.44 21.06
C LEU A 626 16.64 -3.24 22.12
N ARG A 627 17.22 -3.30 23.34
CA ARG A 627 16.58 -3.78 24.55
C ARG A 627 16.80 -2.79 25.67
N GLY A 628 15.84 -2.65 26.60
CA GLY A 628 16.03 -1.86 27.81
C GLY A 628 17.18 -2.45 28.67
N GLU A 629 17.97 -1.58 29.28
CA GLU A 629 18.94 -1.97 30.32
C GLU A 629 18.26 -1.93 31.68
N LEU A 630 18.52 -2.94 32.49
CA LEU A 630 18.01 -3.11 33.85
C LEU A 630 19.16 -3.14 34.82
N ASP A 631 19.04 -2.42 35.93
CA ASP A 631 19.89 -2.50 37.10
C ASP A 631 19.28 -3.46 38.14
N VAL A 632 20.08 -4.25 38.80
CA VAL A 632 19.68 -5.12 39.92
C VAL A 632 19.91 -4.37 41.22
N VAL A 633 18.90 -4.18 42.00
CA VAL A 633 18.97 -3.54 43.32
C VAL A 633 18.76 -4.64 44.37
N ASP A 634 19.83 -4.91 45.16
CA ASP A 634 19.79 -5.85 46.28
C ASP A 634 19.09 -5.17 47.48
N ASN A 635 18.11 -5.83 48.05
CA ASN A 635 17.44 -5.39 49.27
C ASN A 635 18.14 -5.98 50.52
N PRO A 636 18.02 -5.29 51.68
CA PRO A 636 18.65 -5.76 52.92
C PRO A 636 18.15 -7.12 53.44
N ASP A 637 16.96 -7.57 52.98
CA ASP A 637 16.35 -8.86 53.30
C ASP A 637 16.77 -10.01 52.38
N GLY A 638 17.69 -9.75 51.44
CA GLY A 638 18.19 -10.74 50.49
C GLY A 638 17.29 -10.91 49.26
N THR A 639 16.27 -10.09 49.06
CA THR A 639 15.49 -10.01 47.85
C THR A 639 16.11 -9.03 46.88
N ILE A 640 15.71 -9.10 45.61
CA ILE A 640 16.13 -8.17 44.55
C ILE A 640 14.96 -7.44 43.93
N GLN A 641 15.26 -6.27 43.39
CA GLN A 641 14.34 -5.50 42.53
C GLN A 641 15.06 -5.17 41.23
N LEU A 642 14.35 -5.29 40.09
CA LEU A 642 14.82 -4.79 38.79
C LEU A 642 14.31 -3.36 38.56
N VAL A 643 15.19 -2.48 38.14
CA VAL A 643 14.89 -1.09 37.86
C VAL A 643 15.30 -0.77 36.43
N GLU A 644 14.36 -0.18 35.66
CA GLU A 644 14.68 0.29 34.33
C GLU A 644 15.59 1.52 34.40
N THR A 645 16.73 1.44 33.71
CA THR A 645 17.73 2.53 33.72
C THR A 645 17.38 3.66 32.74
N GLY A 646 16.39 3.47 31.86
CA GLY A 646 16.11 4.37 30.74
C GLY A 646 17.15 4.32 29.60
N ARG A 647 18.16 3.47 29.70
CA ARG A 647 19.16 3.22 28.65
C ARG A 647 18.80 2.00 27.83
N PHE A 648 19.32 1.91 26.61
CA PHE A 648 19.12 0.78 25.72
C PHE A 648 20.46 0.14 25.34
N ALA A 649 20.50 -1.19 25.34
CA ALA A 649 21.59 -1.99 24.80
C ALA A 649 21.25 -2.51 23.41
N ALA A 650 22.23 -2.47 22.50
CA ALA A 650 22.07 -3.02 21.16
C ALA A 650 22.25 -4.55 21.17
N GLN A 651 21.38 -5.25 20.47
CA GLN A 651 21.42 -6.69 20.27
C GLN A 651 21.47 -7.01 18.78
N THR A 652 22.47 -7.80 18.35
CA THR A 652 22.60 -8.23 16.95
C THR A 652 22.22 -9.70 16.82
N VAL A 653 21.26 -9.98 15.93
CA VAL A 653 20.85 -11.35 15.58
C VAL A 653 21.14 -11.61 14.11
N ARG A 654 21.76 -12.75 13.80
CA ARG A 654 22.05 -13.19 12.44
C ARG A 654 21.33 -14.49 12.13
N ALA A 655 20.83 -14.59 10.89
CA ALA A 655 20.15 -15.78 10.39
C ALA A 655 20.45 -15.99 8.90
N SER A 656 20.22 -17.20 8.42
CA SER A 656 20.31 -17.50 6.98
C SER A 656 19.28 -18.54 6.58
N ASN A 657 18.83 -18.46 5.35
CA ASN A 657 17.96 -19.46 4.74
C ASN A 657 18.42 -19.80 3.32
N ARG A 658 17.95 -20.95 2.79
CA ARG A 658 18.21 -21.41 1.43
C ARG A 658 16.93 -21.99 0.86
N VAL A 659 16.59 -21.61 -0.38
CA VAL A 659 15.37 -22.04 -1.03
C VAL A 659 15.68 -22.47 -2.48
N PHE A 660 15.01 -23.56 -2.94
CA PHE A 660 15.00 -23.99 -4.34
C PHE A 660 13.62 -23.74 -4.93
N LEU A 661 13.60 -23.09 -6.08
CA LEU A 661 12.40 -22.65 -6.79
C LEU A 661 12.39 -23.24 -8.20
N PRO A 662 11.95 -24.49 -8.37
CA PRO A 662 11.75 -25.08 -9.71
C PRO A 662 10.55 -24.42 -10.37
N SER A 663 10.58 -24.31 -11.71
CA SER A 663 9.49 -23.81 -12.53
C SER A 663 9.42 -24.58 -13.86
N PHE A 664 8.20 -24.87 -14.27
CA PHE A 664 7.86 -25.43 -15.57
C PHE A 664 6.63 -24.71 -16.11
N ASN A 665 6.72 -24.21 -17.33
CA ASN A 665 5.58 -23.63 -18.04
C ASN A 665 5.55 -24.23 -19.43
N ALA A 666 4.35 -24.53 -19.93
CA ALA A 666 4.13 -25.08 -21.26
C ALA A 666 2.87 -24.48 -21.90
N ASN A 667 2.96 -24.16 -23.18
CA ASN A 667 1.86 -23.71 -24.02
C ASN A 667 1.62 -24.74 -25.11
N ILE A 668 0.38 -25.15 -25.34
CA ILE A 668 -0.05 -26.00 -26.38
C ILE A 668 -1.01 -25.24 -27.29
N GLY A 669 -0.66 -25.03 -28.54
CA GLY A 669 -1.54 -24.50 -29.57
C GLY A 669 -2.57 -25.53 -30.00
N LEU A 670 -3.79 -25.49 -29.44
CA LEU A 670 -4.85 -26.40 -29.81
C LEU A 670 -5.40 -26.10 -31.21
N THR A 671 -5.47 -24.85 -31.56
CA THR A 671 -5.77 -24.31 -32.89
C THR A 671 -4.96 -23.04 -33.10
N GLU A 672 -5.02 -22.41 -34.27
CA GLU A 672 -4.40 -21.09 -34.51
C GLU A 672 -4.95 -19.98 -33.56
N GLN A 673 -6.14 -20.19 -33.05
CA GLN A 673 -6.84 -19.23 -32.19
C GLN A 673 -6.95 -19.67 -30.73
N THR A 674 -6.56 -20.88 -30.37
CA THR A 674 -6.79 -21.46 -29.04
C THR A 674 -5.50 -21.99 -28.44
N GLN A 675 -5.15 -21.56 -27.27
CA GLN A 675 -3.98 -22.00 -26.51
C GLN A 675 -4.37 -22.58 -25.17
N LEU A 676 -3.67 -23.63 -24.74
CA LEU A 676 -3.77 -24.22 -23.41
C LEU A 676 -2.42 -24.05 -22.72
N ARG A 677 -2.41 -23.38 -21.59
CA ARG A 677 -1.21 -23.10 -20.81
C ARG A 677 -1.19 -23.89 -19.52
N PHE A 678 -0.01 -24.36 -19.15
CA PHE A 678 0.27 -25.04 -17.89
C PHE A 678 1.41 -24.34 -17.16
N GLY A 679 1.31 -24.24 -15.84
CA GLY A 679 2.37 -23.78 -14.97
C GLY A 679 2.49 -24.65 -13.73
N LEU A 680 3.68 -25.20 -13.48
CA LEU A 680 4.02 -25.90 -12.23
C LEU A 680 5.27 -25.22 -11.65
N TYR A 681 5.15 -24.66 -10.47
CA TYR A 681 6.26 -23.89 -9.91
C TYR A 681 6.22 -23.81 -8.40
N ARG A 682 7.38 -23.51 -7.84
CA ARG A 682 7.53 -23.14 -6.44
C ARG A 682 7.89 -21.67 -6.35
N ALA A 683 7.21 -20.94 -5.44
CA ALA A 683 7.46 -19.53 -5.17
C ALA A 683 7.72 -19.30 -3.68
N MET A 684 8.27 -18.12 -3.33
CA MET A 684 8.53 -17.72 -1.96
C MET A 684 8.07 -16.28 -1.72
N ALA A 685 7.67 -15.98 -0.48
CA ALA A 685 7.54 -14.60 0.01
C ALA A 685 8.44 -14.46 1.24
N ARG A 686 9.34 -13.48 1.20
CA ARG A 686 10.23 -13.17 2.32
C ARG A 686 9.43 -12.42 3.40
N PRO A 687 9.76 -12.60 4.70
CA PRO A 687 9.16 -11.80 5.77
C PRO A 687 9.38 -10.30 5.54
N ASP A 688 8.45 -9.47 5.99
CA ASP A 688 8.62 -8.03 5.97
C ASP A 688 9.86 -7.59 6.74
N LEU A 689 10.53 -6.52 6.30
CA LEU A 689 11.77 -6.07 6.92
C LEU A 689 11.56 -5.67 8.38
N VAL A 690 10.43 -5.03 8.70
CA VAL A 690 10.07 -4.68 10.08
C VAL A 690 9.87 -5.93 10.95
N ALA A 691 9.35 -7.02 10.42
CA ALA A 691 9.17 -8.28 11.14
C ALA A 691 10.51 -9.01 11.43
N LEU A 692 11.59 -8.59 10.81
CA LEU A 692 12.95 -9.10 11.07
C LEU A 692 13.69 -8.29 12.14
N SER A 693 13.02 -7.39 12.89
CA SER A 693 13.62 -6.64 14.00
C SER A 693 14.13 -7.58 15.10
N ALA A 694 15.25 -7.19 15.74
CA ALA A 694 15.86 -7.94 16.84
C ALA A 694 15.56 -7.33 18.22
N GLY A 695 14.66 -6.33 18.33
CA GLY A 695 14.33 -5.66 19.59
C GLY A 695 13.67 -6.59 20.61
N ARG A 696 13.86 -6.26 21.91
CA ARG A 696 13.26 -7.00 23.04
C ARG A 696 12.73 -6.02 24.07
N THR A 697 11.47 -6.19 24.46
CA THR A 697 10.81 -5.41 25.52
C THR A 697 10.62 -6.28 26.73
N PHE A 698 11.19 -5.85 27.86
CA PHE A 698 11.03 -6.49 29.15
C PHE A 698 9.75 -6.01 29.82
N ILE A 699 9.01 -6.90 30.42
CA ILE A 699 7.87 -6.63 31.30
C ILE A 699 8.25 -7.20 32.66
N LEU A 700 8.47 -6.32 33.64
CA LEU A 700 8.91 -6.71 34.99
C LEU A 700 7.69 -7.14 35.80
N GLU A 701 7.88 -8.13 36.67
CA GLU A 701 6.88 -8.51 37.66
C GLU A 701 6.77 -7.41 38.74
N PRO A 702 5.54 -7.03 39.11
CA PRO A 702 5.34 -6.08 40.19
C PRO A 702 5.60 -6.76 41.55
N GLY A 703 6.61 -6.26 42.27
CA GLY A 703 6.95 -6.75 43.60
C GLY A 703 8.43 -6.60 43.94
N THR A 704 8.77 -6.92 45.17
CA THR A 704 10.16 -6.85 45.70
C THR A 704 10.56 -8.16 46.40
N GLU A 705 9.84 -9.25 46.22
CA GLU A 705 10.01 -10.50 46.90
C GLU A 705 10.84 -11.54 46.11
N PHE A 706 11.53 -11.11 45.05
CA PHE A 706 12.26 -12.00 44.13
C PHE A 706 13.67 -12.28 44.68
N THR A 707 14.11 -13.49 44.47
CA THR A 707 15.50 -13.90 44.87
C THR A 707 16.42 -14.03 43.68
N THR A 708 15.89 -14.10 42.48
CA THR A 708 16.67 -14.21 41.26
C THR A 708 16.17 -13.21 40.18
N VAL A 709 17.07 -12.77 39.31
CA VAL A 709 16.78 -11.89 38.20
C VAL A 709 15.74 -12.50 37.26
N GLY A 710 15.75 -13.81 37.07
CA GLY A 710 14.78 -14.50 36.21
C GLY A 710 13.34 -14.44 36.73
N GLU A 711 13.14 -14.54 38.07
CA GLU A 711 11.83 -14.42 38.73
C GLU A 711 11.27 -13.01 38.64
N ALA A 712 12.09 -11.97 38.69
CA ALA A 712 11.69 -10.58 38.63
C ALA A 712 11.29 -10.14 37.19
N ILE A 713 11.58 -10.95 36.18
CA ILE A 713 11.15 -10.72 34.79
C ILE A 713 9.83 -11.46 34.55
N GLY A 714 8.73 -10.73 34.40
CA GLY A 714 7.40 -11.32 34.14
C GLY A 714 7.30 -11.92 32.74
N SER A 715 7.76 -11.17 31.73
CA SER A 715 7.84 -11.67 30.36
C SER A 715 8.75 -10.82 29.49
N ILE A 716 9.18 -11.39 28.36
CA ILE A 716 9.91 -10.67 27.31
C ILE A 716 9.14 -10.84 26.00
N THR A 717 8.88 -9.73 25.32
CA THR A 717 8.25 -9.74 23.99
C THR A 717 9.27 -9.30 22.96
N ALA A 718 9.43 -10.09 21.89
CA ALA A 718 10.22 -9.74 20.72
C ALA A 718 9.44 -8.75 19.83
N THR A 719 10.12 -7.71 19.34
CA THR A 719 9.53 -6.78 18.35
C THR A 719 9.49 -7.39 16.94
N GLY A 720 10.24 -8.46 16.72
CA GLY A 720 10.31 -9.27 15.52
C GLY A 720 11.26 -10.45 15.71
N ASN A 721 11.47 -11.22 14.62
CA ASN A 721 12.39 -12.37 14.66
C ASN A 721 13.20 -12.49 13.36
N PRO A 722 14.52 -12.17 13.38
CA PRO A 722 15.39 -12.32 12.22
C PRO A 722 15.53 -13.76 11.70
N ARG A 723 15.13 -14.76 12.49
CA ARG A 723 15.17 -16.19 12.12
C ARG A 723 13.93 -16.67 11.38
N THR A 724 12.93 -15.79 11.20
CA THR A 724 11.71 -16.12 10.45
C THR A 724 12.05 -16.53 9.02
N GLN A 725 11.56 -17.71 8.60
CA GLN A 725 11.80 -18.26 7.27
C GLN A 725 10.78 -17.70 6.27
N PRO A 726 11.11 -17.67 4.98
CA PRO A 726 10.16 -17.33 3.93
C PRO A 726 8.95 -18.27 3.91
N LEU A 727 7.77 -17.69 3.65
CA LEU A 727 6.60 -18.48 3.27
C LEU A 727 6.85 -19.07 1.88
N LEU A 728 6.58 -20.36 1.71
CA LEU A 728 6.76 -21.07 0.44
C LEU A 728 5.42 -21.48 -0.12
N SER A 729 5.30 -21.54 -1.44
CA SER A 729 4.14 -22.13 -2.09
C SER A 729 4.55 -23.06 -3.23
N SER A 730 3.87 -24.21 -3.33
CA SER A 730 3.89 -25.11 -4.50
C SER A 730 2.61 -24.86 -5.27
N ASN A 731 2.72 -24.58 -6.57
CA ASN A 731 1.62 -24.04 -7.35
C ASN A 731 1.42 -24.85 -8.63
N ALA A 732 0.15 -24.96 -9.05
CA ALA A 732 -0.27 -25.52 -10.31
C ALA A 732 -1.33 -24.60 -10.95
N ASP A 733 -1.13 -24.25 -12.21
CA ASP A 733 -2.00 -23.37 -13.00
C ASP A 733 -2.34 -24.02 -14.33
N VAL A 734 -3.60 -23.91 -14.78
CA VAL A 734 -4.05 -24.29 -16.11
C VAL A 734 -4.92 -23.16 -16.64
N SER A 735 -4.62 -22.67 -17.85
CA SER A 735 -5.38 -21.61 -18.53
C SER A 735 -5.75 -22.03 -19.95
N LEU A 736 -7.00 -21.94 -20.28
CA LEU A 736 -7.50 -22.08 -21.66
C LEU A 736 -7.82 -20.69 -22.20
N GLU A 737 -7.23 -20.33 -23.32
CA GLU A 737 -7.33 -19.00 -23.93
C GLU A 737 -7.77 -19.12 -25.39
N TRP A 738 -8.81 -18.38 -25.77
CA TRP A 738 -9.34 -18.32 -27.13
C TRP A 738 -9.29 -16.90 -27.67
N TYR A 739 -8.64 -16.72 -28.80
CA TYR A 739 -8.41 -15.47 -29.52
C TYR A 739 -9.12 -15.49 -30.89
N PRO A 740 -10.45 -15.31 -30.94
CA PRO A 740 -11.23 -15.43 -32.19
C PRO A 740 -10.85 -14.37 -33.23
N ASN A 741 -10.37 -13.21 -32.82
CA ASN A 741 -9.86 -12.12 -33.65
C ASN A 741 -8.95 -11.20 -32.83
N ALA A 742 -8.38 -10.16 -33.47
CA ALA A 742 -7.46 -9.22 -32.81
C ALA A 742 -8.11 -8.38 -31.68
N ASP A 743 -9.44 -8.21 -31.71
CA ASP A 743 -10.18 -7.39 -30.72
C ASP A 743 -10.88 -8.24 -29.64
N SER A 744 -10.64 -9.57 -29.60
CA SER A 744 -11.40 -10.47 -28.73
C SER A 744 -10.51 -11.51 -28.06
N LEU A 745 -10.76 -11.73 -26.79
CA LEU A 745 -10.14 -12.75 -25.95
C LEU A 745 -11.19 -13.32 -25.00
N LEU A 746 -11.27 -14.64 -24.91
CA LEU A 746 -11.93 -15.35 -23.82
C LEU A 746 -10.93 -16.26 -23.14
N SER A 747 -10.79 -16.18 -21.83
CA SER A 747 -9.93 -17.09 -21.09
C SER A 747 -10.56 -17.57 -19.79
N ALA A 748 -10.27 -18.82 -19.45
CA ALA A 748 -10.63 -19.46 -18.19
C ALA A 748 -9.39 -20.11 -17.59
N ALA A 749 -9.04 -19.77 -16.36
CA ALA A 749 -7.90 -20.34 -15.68
C ALA A 749 -8.31 -20.90 -14.31
N VAL A 750 -7.77 -22.05 -13.95
CA VAL A 750 -7.87 -22.63 -12.63
C VAL A 750 -6.48 -22.69 -12.02
N TYR A 751 -6.38 -22.42 -10.73
CA TYR A 751 -5.11 -22.44 -10.02
C TYR A 751 -5.25 -23.07 -8.64
N TYR A 752 -4.16 -23.72 -8.23
CA TYR A 752 -3.99 -24.31 -6.90
C TYR A 752 -2.66 -23.85 -6.31
N LYS A 753 -2.67 -23.46 -5.04
CA LYS A 753 -1.48 -23.08 -4.30
C LYS A 753 -1.48 -23.79 -2.95
N GLN A 754 -0.39 -24.50 -2.63
CA GLN A 754 -0.17 -25.05 -1.30
C GLN A 754 0.92 -24.24 -0.60
N PHE A 755 0.54 -23.50 0.42
CA PHE A 755 1.46 -22.75 1.28
C PHE A 755 2.13 -23.68 2.29
N THR A 756 3.37 -23.42 2.60
CA THR A 756 4.11 -24.06 3.68
C THR A 756 4.87 -23.00 4.45
N GLY A 757 4.61 -22.87 5.74
CA GLY A 757 5.19 -21.83 6.57
C GLY A 757 4.12 -20.89 7.13
N GLY A 758 4.53 -19.67 7.42
CA GLY A 758 3.79 -18.69 8.20
C GLY A 758 4.44 -18.52 9.57
N ALA A 759 4.04 -17.51 10.32
CA ALA A 759 4.57 -17.24 11.64
C ALA A 759 3.49 -17.43 12.70
N VAL A 760 3.85 -18.06 13.80
CA VAL A 760 2.97 -18.22 14.96
C VAL A 760 3.73 -17.75 16.20
N PRO A 761 3.07 -17.04 17.14
CA PRO A 761 3.63 -16.71 18.42
C PRO A 761 4.05 -17.98 19.17
N THR A 762 5.27 -18.00 19.67
CA THR A 762 5.84 -19.16 20.39
C THR A 762 6.77 -18.67 21.46
N VAL A 763 6.83 -19.38 22.57
CA VAL A 763 7.79 -19.14 23.65
C VAL A 763 9.10 -19.82 23.31
N VAL A 764 10.19 -19.06 23.33
CA VAL A 764 11.54 -19.57 23.09
C VAL A 764 12.46 -19.06 24.19
N ASP A 765 13.24 -19.95 24.83
CA ASP A 765 14.22 -19.56 25.83
C ASP A 765 15.38 -18.81 25.18
N GLU A 766 15.63 -17.59 25.62
CA GLU A 766 16.77 -16.76 25.21
C GLU A 766 17.66 -16.43 26.41
N ARG A 767 18.97 -16.34 26.16
CA ARG A 767 19.95 -15.98 27.18
C ARG A 767 20.24 -14.48 27.12
N PHE A 768 20.13 -13.83 28.27
CA PHE A 768 20.45 -12.42 28.46
C PHE A 768 21.55 -12.26 29.50
N VAL A 769 22.24 -11.13 29.46
CA VAL A 769 23.10 -10.66 30.54
C VAL A 769 22.48 -9.38 31.08
N ILE A 770 22.08 -9.39 32.35
CA ILE A 770 21.43 -8.30 33.05
C ILE A 770 22.33 -7.97 34.26
N ASP A 771 22.83 -6.76 34.31
CA ASP A 771 23.74 -6.28 35.32
C ASP A 771 24.87 -7.32 35.65
N GLY A 772 25.51 -7.84 34.60
CA GLY A 772 26.56 -8.86 34.70
C GLY A 772 26.09 -10.30 34.96
N THR A 773 24.82 -10.52 35.32
CA THR A 773 24.25 -11.85 35.59
C THR A 773 23.64 -12.47 34.33
N ALA A 774 24.08 -13.70 33.99
CA ALA A 774 23.53 -14.44 32.88
C ALA A 774 22.24 -15.15 33.29
N VAL A 775 21.15 -14.85 32.62
CA VAL A 775 19.83 -15.44 32.85
C VAL A 775 19.25 -16.02 31.56
N VAL A 776 18.49 -17.09 31.68
CA VAL A 776 17.71 -17.67 30.58
C VAL A 776 16.26 -17.41 30.89
N VAL A 777 15.57 -16.73 29.98
CA VAL A 777 14.19 -16.26 30.20
C VAL A 777 13.34 -16.59 28.97
N PRO A 778 12.08 -17.00 29.14
CA PRO A 778 11.16 -17.24 28.03
C PRO A 778 10.79 -15.94 27.32
N VAL A 779 10.94 -15.94 25.99
CA VAL A 779 10.62 -14.81 25.09
C VAL A 779 9.48 -15.21 24.18
N VAL A 780 8.43 -14.42 24.15
CA VAL A 780 7.35 -14.56 23.17
C VAL A 780 7.79 -13.95 21.85
N GLN A 781 7.90 -14.76 20.81
CA GLN A 781 8.30 -14.34 19.48
C GLN A 781 7.63 -15.17 18.39
N ASP A 782 7.51 -14.59 17.20
CA ASP A 782 6.98 -15.29 16.04
C ASP A 782 8.00 -16.33 15.53
N VAL A 783 7.58 -17.58 15.43
CA VAL A 783 8.39 -18.68 14.89
C VAL A 783 7.72 -19.26 13.66
N THR A 784 8.53 -19.55 12.64
CA THR A 784 8.03 -20.16 11.41
C THR A 784 7.45 -21.55 11.66
N THR A 785 6.17 -21.74 11.29
CA THR A 785 5.52 -23.05 11.33
C THR A 785 5.81 -23.87 10.05
N ARG A 786 5.58 -25.18 10.13
CA ARG A 786 5.56 -26.07 8.96
C ARG A 786 4.16 -26.43 8.52
N GLN A 787 3.16 -25.74 9.03
CA GLN A 787 1.78 -25.98 8.67
C GLN A 787 1.57 -25.75 7.17
N LYS A 788 0.76 -26.61 6.57
CA LYS A 788 0.34 -26.48 5.18
C LYS A 788 -1.07 -25.92 5.13
N SER A 789 -1.29 -25.04 4.16
CA SER A 789 -2.60 -24.47 3.87
C SER A 789 -2.77 -24.41 2.37
N ASP A 790 -3.99 -24.58 1.90
CA ASP A 790 -4.31 -24.65 0.48
C ASP A 790 -5.15 -23.44 0.07
N LEU A 791 -4.98 -23.02 -1.16
CA LEU A 791 -5.80 -22.04 -1.85
C LEU A 791 -6.11 -22.55 -3.24
N THR A 792 -7.39 -22.50 -3.60
CA THR A 792 -7.88 -22.82 -4.95
C THR A 792 -8.62 -21.62 -5.53
N GLY A 793 -8.56 -21.47 -6.84
CA GLY A 793 -9.30 -20.38 -7.48
C GLY A 793 -9.56 -20.60 -8.96
N LEU A 794 -10.45 -19.75 -9.46
CA LEU A 794 -10.91 -19.67 -10.85
C LEU A 794 -10.81 -18.24 -11.32
N GLU A 795 -10.24 -18.03 -12.50
CA GLU A 795 -10.22 -16.74 -13.21
C GLU A 795 -10.97 -16.84 -14.52
N LEU A 796 -11.83 -15.89 -14.81
CA LEU A 796 -12.52 -15.73 -16.08
C LEU A 796 -12.24 -14.35 -16.65
N THR A 797 -11.82 -14.28 -17.89
CA THR A 797 -11.59 -13.03 -18.61
C THR A 797 -12.32 -13.05 -19.93
N GLY A 798 -13.07 -12.00 -20.23
CA GLY A 798 -13.72 -11.81 -21.52
C GLY A 798 -13.44 -10.40 -22.02
N THR A 799 -12.92 -10.28 -23.24
CA THR A 799 -12.82 -9.01 -23.96
C THR A 799 -13.41 -9.22 -25.35
N HIS A 800 -14.35 -8.37 -25.74
CA HIS A 800 -14.99 -8.49 -27.05
C HIS A 800 -15.42 -7.12 -27.56
N ARG A 801 -15.19 -6.87 -28.85
CA ARG A 801 -15.72 -5.74 -29.57
C ARG A 801 -16.84 -6.20 -30.50
N PHE A 802 -17.96 -5.51 -30.49
CA PHE A 802 -19.14 -5.82 -31.30
C PHE A 802 -19.02 -5.23 -32.72
N SER A 803 -17.90 -5.46 -33.41
CA SER A 803 -17.59 -4.90 -34.73
C SER A 803 -18.55 -5.32 -35.85
N TYR A 804 -19.37 -6.33 -35.62
CA TYR A 804 -20.42 -6.80 -36.52
C TYR A 804 -21.74 -6.03 -36.41
N LEU A 805 -21.86 -5.13 -35.41
CA LEU A 805 -23.03 -4.26 -35.29
C LEU A 805 -22.99 -3.16 -36.39
N PRO A 806 -24.14 -2.69 -36.86
CA PRO A 806 -24.18 -1.56 -37.81
C PRO A 806 -23.68 -0.27 -37.16
N ALA A 807 -23.01 0.57 -37.92
CA ALA A 807 -22.65 1.92 -37.45
C ALA A 807 -23.87 2.69 -36.93
N PRO A 808 -23.76 3.43 -35.82
CA PRO A 808 -22.54 3.74 -35.06
C PRO A 808 -22.15 2.73 -34.00
N PHE A 809 -22.85 1.63 -33.80
CA PHE A 809 -22.66 0.69 -32.68
C PHE A 809 -21.47 -0.26 -32.83
N ASP A 810 -20.77 -0.26 -33.98
CA ASP A 810 -19.58 -1.07 -34.29
C ASP A 810 -18.33 -0.67 -33.43
N GLY A 811 -18.41 0.48 -32.76
CA GLY A 811 -17.41 0.95 -31.79
C GLY A 811 -17.60 0.44 -30.35
N LEU A 812 -18.74 -0.24 -30.07
CA LEU A 812 -19.04 -0.76 -28.74
C LEU A 812 -18.20 -1.99 -28.41
N GLY A 813 -17.76 -2.11 -27.16
CA GLY A 813 -17.07 -3.30 -26.67
C GLY A 813 -17.16 -3.44 -25.16
N VAL A 814 -16.79 -4.63 -24.68
CA VAL A 814 -16.85 -5.01 -23.28
C VAL A 814 -15.58 -5.72 -22.86
N LYS A 815 -15.12 -5.46 -21.63
CA LYS A 815 -14.08 -6.22 -20.94
C LYS A 815 -14.61 -6.64 -19.59
N LEU A 816 -14.59 -7.94 -19.30
CA LEU A 816 -15.07 -8.53 -18.06
C LEU A 816 -13.93 -9.34 -17.43
N SER A 817 -13.78 -9.23 -16.13
CA SER A 817 -12.85 -10.05 -15.37
C SER A 817 -13.49 -10.49 -14.06
N TYR A 818 -13.33 -11.75 -13.72
CA TYR A 818 -13.83 -12.32 -12.48
C TYR A 818 -12.80 -13.28 -11.90
N ASN A 819 -12.55 -13.17 -10.59
CA ASN A 819 -11.72 -14.10 -9.84
C ASN A 819 -12.51 -14.61 -8.63
N TYR A 820 -12.50 -15.93 -8.47
CA TYR A 820 -12.93 -16.62 -7.26
C TYR A 820 -11.72 -17.27 -6.60
N ALA A 821 -11.57 -17.11 -5.28
CA ALA A 821 -10.50 -17.73 -4.51
C ALA A 821 -11.02 -18.17 -3.14
N ASP A 822 -10.63 -19.37 -2.71
CA ASP A 822 -10.94 -19.91 -1.41
C ASP A 822 -9.72 -20.56 -0.77
N SER A 823 -9.53 -20.36 0.55
CA SER A 823 -8.38 -20.86 1.29
C SER A 823 -8.77 -21.36 2.69
N ASN A 824 -8.07 -22.39 3.14
CA ASN A 824 -8.17 -22.91 4.50
C ASN A 824 -7.08 -22.36 5.44
N TYR A 825 -6.35 -21.32 5.04
CA TYR A 825 -5.35 -20.66 5.87
C TYR A 825 -6.01 -20.03 7.10
N LYS A 826 -5.33 -20.10 8.26
CA LYS A 826 -5.84 -19.55 9.53
C LYS A 826 -4.86 -18.54 10.11
N THR A 827 -5.35 -17.32 10.34
CA THR A 827 -4.63 -16.25 11.03
C THR A 827 -5.27 -16.01 12.39
N GLN A 828 -4.54 -16.23 13.48
CA GLN A 828 -5.03 -16.01 14.83
C GLN A 828 -5.12 -14.53 15.18
N ASP A 829 -6.17 -14.17 15.94
CA ASP A 829 -6.23 -12.89 16.62
C ASP A 829 -5.22 -12.90 17.78
N LEU A 830 -4.27 -11.96 17.81
CA LEU A 830 -3.18 -11.95 18.79
C LEU A 830 -3.62 -11.57 20.21
N ARG A 831 -4.85 -11.08 20.41
CA ARG A 831 -5.37 -10.68 21.72
C ARG A 831 -6.51 -11.57 22.23
N LEU A 832 -7.41 -11.94 21.35
CA LEU A 832 -8.62 -12.69 21.69
C LEU A 832 -8.71 -14.05 21.01
N GLY A 833 -7.75 -14.41 20.15
CA GLY A 833 -7.57 -15.73 19.58
C GLY A 833 -6.90 -16.70 20.58
N ASP A 834 -6.43 -17.82 20.08
CA ASP A 834 -5.70 -18.80 20.90
C ASP A 834 -4.51 -18.15 21.57
N GLN A 835 -4.35 -18.39 22.87
CA GLN A 835 -3.30 -17.82 23.70
C GLN A 835 -2.28 -18.88 24.07
N ILE A 836 -1.01 -18.49 24.11
CA ILE A 836 0.10 -19.32 24.57
C ILE A 836 0.52 -18.82 25.95
N ASP A 837 0.47 -19.71 26.95
CA ASP A 837 1.03 -19.42 28.26
C ASP A 837 2.56 -19.30 28.14
N PRO A 838 3.16 -18.13 28.42
CA PRO A 838 4.59 -17.92 28.26
C PRO A 838 5.45 -18.75 29.21
N ALA A 839 4.91 -19.20 30.34
CA ALA A 839 5.65 -20.00 31.31
C ALA A 839 5.66 -21.51 31.00
N THR A 840 4.55 -22.02 30.46
CA THR A 840 4.35 -23.46 30.22
C THR A 840 4.36 -23.85 28.74
N GLY A 841 4.18 -22.89 27.81
CA GLY A 841 4.00 -23.13 26.38
C GLY A 841 2.66 -23.79 26.02
N LEU A 842 1.73 -23.90 26.97
CA LEU A 842 0.43 -24.51 26.75
C LEU A 842 -0.47 -23.54 25.95
N VAL A 843 -1.15 -24.08 24.94
CA VAL A 843 -2.11 -23.34 24.14
C VAL A 843 -3.51 -23.47 24.75
N SER A 844 -4.12 -22.34 25.09
CA SER A 844 -5.52 -22.24 25.47
C SER A 844 -6.33 -21.67 24.31
N SER A 845 -7.51 -22.25 24.05
CA SER A 845 -8.43 -21.79 23.00
C SER A 845 -8.88 -20.36 23.26
N GLY A 846 -8.90 -19.53 22.21
CA GLY A 846 -9.31 -18.16 22.26
C GLY A 846 -10.82 -17.94 22.28
N ILE A 847 -11.23 -16.67 22.31
CA ILE A 847 -12.62 -16.21 22.27
C ILE A 847 -13.05 -15.94 20.82
N VAL A 848 -12.12 -15.42 19.99
CA VAL A 848 -12.36 -15.04 18.60
C VAL A 848 -11.76 -16.09 17.66
N ALA A 849 -12.57 -16.54 16.70
CA ALA A 849 -12.12 -17.49 15.70
C ALA A 849 -11.01 -16.90 14.80
N PRO A 850 -10.10 -17.75 14.27
CA PRO A 850 -9.07 -17.28 13.35
C PRO A 850 -9.68 -16.75 12.05
N ALA A 851 -9.08 -15.70 11.51
CA ALA A 851 -9.37 -15.17 10.18
C ALA A 851 -8.69 -15.99 9.08
N ASN A 852 -8.99 -15.69 7.81
CA ASN A 852 -8.31 -16.24 6.64
C ASN A 852 -6.96 -15.54 6.40
N ILE A 853 -6.28 -15.88 5.31
CA ILE A 853 -5.05 -15.21 4.90
C ILE A 853 -5.31 -13.72 4.62
N PHE A 854 -4.36 -12.87 5.02
CA PHE A 854 -4.43 -11.43 4.83
C PHE A 854 -4.66 -11.03 3.37
N GLY A 855 -5.65 -10.17 3.15
CA GLY A 855 -5.98 -9.60 1.85
C GLY A 855 -6.83 -10.50 0.95
N LEU A 856 -7.15 -11.75 1.37
CA LEU A 856 -7.96 -12.66 0.56
C LEU A 856 -9.40 -12.18 0.45
N SER A 857 -9.79 -11.80 -0.76
CA SER A 857 -11.19 -11.60 -1.15
C SER A 857 -11.66 -12.80 -1.96
N ARG A 858 -12.77 -13.40 -1.55
CA ARG A 858 -13.35 -14.59 -2.22
C ARG A 858 -13.80 -14.26 -3.64
N HIS A 859 -14.34 -13.06 -3.85
CA HIS A 859 -14.85 -12.60 -5.14
C HIS A 859 -14.23 -11.26 -5.50
N VAL A 860 -13.62 -11.16 -6.67
CA VAL A 860 -13.14 -9.92 -7.27
C VAL A 860 -13.68 -9.85 -8.69
N PHE A 861 -14.37 -8.77 -9.02
CA PHE A 861 -14.98 -8.53 -10.32
C PHE A 861 -14.60 -7.15 -10.86
N SER A 862 -14.35 -7.06 -12.17
CA SER A 862 -14.21 -5.81 -12.89
C SER A 862 -14.95 -5.93 -14.22
N GLY A 863 -15.84 -4.96 -14.49
CA GLY A 863 -16.57 -4.85 -15.76
C GLY A 863 -16.32 -3.48 -16.38
N GLN A 864 -15.88 -3.46 -17.63
CA GLN A 864 -15.65 -2.25 -18.40
C GLN A 864 -16.50 -2.30 -19.68
N LEU A 865 -17.37 -1.34 -19.85
CA LEU A 865 -18.06 -1.03 -21.09
C LEU A 865 -17.31 0.11 -21.75
N TYR A 866 -16.95 -0.03 -23.03
CA TYR A 866 -16.30 1.02 -23.79
C TYR A 866 -16.95 1.23 -25.14
N TYR A 867 -16.88 2.47 -25.62
CA TYR A 867 -17.38 2.85 -26.91
C TYR A 867 -16.39 3.78 -27.60
N ALA A 868 -15.83 3.34 -28.72
CA ALA A 868 -14.81 4.05 -29.48
C ALA A 868 -15.30 4.30 -30.90
N ILE A 869 -15.59 5.56 -31.25
CA ILE A 869 -16.04 5.96 -32.58
C ILE A 869 -15.40 7.28 -33.03
N GLY A 870 -14.68 7.24 -34.15
CA GLY A 870 -14.02 8.42 -34.69
C GLY A 870 -13.04 9.06 -33.70
N ALA A 871 -13.39 10.26 -33.24
CA ALA A 871 -12.57 11.02 -32.28
C ALA A 871 -12.99 10.86 -30.81
N VAL A 872 -14.04 10.09 -30.54
CA VAL A 872 -14.65 9.95 -29.21
C VAL A 872 -14.36 8.57 -28.63
N ASP A 873 -13.90 8.51 -27.41
CA ASP A 873 -13.78 7.30 -26.58
C ASP A 873 -14.56 7.51 -25.27
N LEU A 874 -15.49 6.61 -24.95
CA LEU A 874 -16.26 6.59 -23.70
C LEU A 874 -16.00 5.28 -22.97
N GLN A 875 -15.95 5.34 -21.64
CA GLN A 875 -15.75 4.16 -20.79
C GLN A 875 -16.57 4.28 -19.51
N ALA A 876 -17.15 3.16 -19.09
CA ALA A 876 -17.73 2.97 -17.77
C ALA A 876 -17.08 1.72 -17.16
N ILE A 877 -16.53 1.85 -15.96
CA ILE A 877 -15.77 0.79 -15.27
C ILE A 877 -16.41 0.58 -13.90
N TYR A 878 -16.97 -0.59 -13.67
CA TYR A 878 -17.45 -1.02 -12.36
C TYR A 878 -16.47 -2.04 -11.78
N LYS A 879 -16.08 -1.85 -10.51
CA LYS A 879 -15.13 -2.69 -9.77
C LYS A 879 -15.77 -3.12 -8.48
N TYR A 880 -15.73 -4.41 -8.18
CA TYR A 880 -16.27 -5.02 -6.96
C TYR A 880 -15.24 -5.92 -6.32
N ARG A 881 -15.16 -5.86 -5.00
CA ARG A 881 -14.35 -6.72 -4.16
C ARG A 881 -15.16 -7.16 -2.95
N SER A 882 -15.23 -8.47 -2.68
CA SER A 882 -15.89 -8.99 -1.46
C SER A 882 -15.06 -8.71 -0.21
N GLU A 883 -15.68 -8.89 0.94
CA GLU A 883 -15.03 -8.79 2.26
C GLU A 883 -13.67 -9.50 2.28
N TYR A 884 -12.73 -8.92 3.03
CA TYR A 884 -11.41 -9.49 3.25
C TYR A 884 -10.85 -9.14 4.62
N PHE A 885 -10.02 -10.05 5.15
CA PHE A 885 -9.26 -9.79 6.35
C PHE A 885 -8.06 -8.88 6.06
N GLN A 886 -7.88 -7.86 6.87
CA GLN A 886 -6.72 -6.98 6.85
C GLN A 886 -6.09 -6.89 8.24
N LYS A 887 -4.80 -7.22 8.34
CA LYS A 887 -4.04 -7.03 9.57
C LYS A 887 -3.94 -5.53 9.87
N PHE A 888 -4.20 -5.13 11.12
CA PHE A 888 -4.05 -3.73 11.49
C PHE A 888 -2.57 -3.40 11.72
N VAL A 889 -2.06 -2.43 10.98
CA VAL A 889 -0.69 -1.93 11.13
C VAL A 889 -0.66 -0.96 12.31
N GLY A 890 0.02 -1.27 13.40
CA GLY A 890 0.24 -0.35 14.50
C GLY A 890 -0.29 -0.72 15.89
N ALA A 891 -0.92 -1.90 16.03
CA ALA A 891 -1.22 -2.49 17.34
C ALA A 891 -0.97 -4.00 17.29
N PRO A 892 -0.67 -4.69 18.41
CA PRO A 892 -0.73 -6.13 18.44
C PRO A 892 -2.11 -6.55 17.96
N ALA A 893 -2.11 -7.16 16.78
CA ALA A 893 -3.23 -7.07 15.88
C ALA A 893 -4.39 -7.92 16.33
N GLN A 894 -5.50 -7.25 16.58
CA GLN A 894 -6.81 -7.88 16.51
C GLN A 894 -7.25 -8.00 15.05
N ASN A 895 -8.01 -9.04 14.73
CA ASN A 895 -8.49 -9.30 13.39
C ASN A 895 -9.41 -8.17 12.90
N ARG A 896 -9.08 -7.57 11.74
CA ARG A 896 -9.89 -6.53 11.09
C ARG A 896 -10.46 -7.05 9.78
N TYR A 897 -11.76 -6.94 9.62
CA TYR A 897 -12.50 -7.32 8.42
C TYR A 897 -12.92 -6.07 7.67
N VAL A 898 -12.45 -5.89 6.44
CA VAL A 898 -12.91 -4.83 5.55
C VAL A 898 -14.09 -5.37 4.77
N ARG A 899 -15.22 -4.67 4.81
CA ARG A 899 -16.43 -5.09 4.11
C ARG A 899 -16.25 -5.04 2.61
N ASP A 900 -17.17 -5.68 1.89
CA ASP A 900 -17.21 -5.59 0.45
C ASP A 900 -17.42 -4.15 -0.03
N SER A 901 -16.96 -3.87 -1.24
CA SER A 901 -17.06 -2.53 -1.84
C SER A 901 -17.22 -2.61 -3.35
N GLY A 902 -17.97 -1.62 -3.90
CA GLY A 902 -18.22 -1.51 -5.33
C GLY A 902 -18.12 -0.07 -5.82
N THR A 903 -17.20 0.23 -6.71
CA THR A 903 -16.97 1.58 -7.26
C THR A 903 -17.29 1.65 -8.73
N LEU A 904 -17.91 2.77 -9.16
CA LEU A 904 -18.17 3.10 -10.55
C LEU A 904 -17.33 4.30 -10.97
N ASP A 905 -16.57 4.13 -12.06
CA ASP A 905 -15.76 5.18 -12.68
C ASP A 905 -16.24 5.42 -14.11
N LEU A 906 -16.26 6.68 -14.56
CA LEU A 906 -16.59 7.06 -15.93
C LEU A 906 -15.43 7.84 -16.55
N ARG A 907 -15.20 7.64 -17.84
CA ARG A 907 -14.25 8.40 -18.63
C ARG A 907 -14.80 8.72 -20.00
N ALA A 908 -14.59 9.96 -20.45
CA ALA A 908 -14.83 10.41 -21.81
C ALA A 908 -13.58 11.09 -22.33
N SER A 909 -13.13 10.77 -23.54
CA SER A 909 -12.05 11.48 -24.20
C SER A 909 -12.43 11.87 -25.62
N TYR A 910 -12.00 13.06 -26.05
CA TYR A 910 -12.22 13.60 -27.36
C TYR A 910 -10.92 14.05 -27.98
N ARG A 911 -10.62 13.51 -29.14
CA ARG A 911 -9.46 13.89 -29.96
C ARG A 911 -9.84 15.08 -30.85
N VAL A 912 -9.46 16.28 -30.43
CA VAL A 912 -9.75 17.52 -31.17
C VAL A 912 -9.07 17.50 -32.53
N ASN A 913 -7.80 17.07 -32.58
CA ASN A 913 -7.02 16.87 -33.81
C ASN A 913 -5.90 15.84 -33.52
N ALA A 914 -4.95 15.70 -34.46
CA ALA A 914 -3.84 14.75 -34.30
C ALA A 914 -2.91 15.05 -33.11
N GLN A 915 -2.86 16.30 -32.66
CA GLN A 915 -2.00 16.77 -31.59
C GLN A 915 -2.71 16.92 -30.25
N LEU A 916 -3.97 17.36 -30.25
CA LEU A 916 -4.72 17.77 -29.06
C LEU A 916 -5.84 16.78 -28.71
N SER A 917 -5.84 16.33 -27.47
CA SER A 917 -6.94 15.56 -26.88
C SER A 917 -7.36 16.15 -25.54
N VAL A 918 -8.66 16.03 -25.24
CA VAL A 918 -9.27 16.45 -23.97
C VAL A 918 -9.96 15.24 -23.34
N SER A 919 -9.87 15.09 -22.04
CA SER A 919 -10.55 14.04 -21.29
C SER A 919 -11.31 14.57 -20.09
N LEU A 920 -12.43 13.95 -19.80
CA LEU A 920 -13.23 14.12 -18.59
C LEU A 920 -13.29 12.76 -17.90
N GLU A 921 -13.03 12.74 -16.60
CA GLU A 921 -13.07 11.51 -15.80
C GLU A 921 -13.80 11.77 -14.49
N ALA A 922 -14.53 10.77 -14.01
CA ALA A 922 -15.18 10.80 -12.71
C ALA A 922 -14.89 9.47 -12.01
N SER A 923 -14.33 9.53 -10.81
CA SER A 923 -13.96 8.36 -10.02
C SER A 923 -14.83 8.26 -8.78
N ASN A 924 -15.16 7.03 -8.39
CA ASN A 924 -16.01 6.71 -7.25
C ASN A 924 -17.37 7.44 -7.30
N LEU A 925 -18.05 7.38 -8.44
CA LEU A 925 -19.39 8.03 -8.60
C LEU A 925 -20.43 7.49 -7.63
N THR A 926 -20.30 6.26 -7.16
CA THR A 926 -21.12 5.63 -6.13
C THR A 926 -20.92 6.25 -4.76
N ASN A 927 -19.84 7.06 -4.56
CA ASN A 927 -19.42 7.58 -3.27
C ASN A 927 -19.24 6.45 -2.23
N GLU A 928 -18.65 5.35 -2.67
CA GLU A 928 -18.47 4.14 -1.87
C GLU A 928 -17.53 4.40 -0.70
N PRO A 929 -17.98 4.21 0.54
CA PRO A 929 -17.12 4.33 1.72
C PRO A 929 -16.30 3.05 1.93
N ARG A 930 -15.27 3.15 2.73
CA ARG A 930 -14.56 1.99 3.27
C ARG A 930 -15.06 1.71 4.67
N ILE A 931 -15.66 0.54 4.89
CA ILE A 931 -16.18 0.11 6.19
C ILE A 931 -15.40 -1.11 6.68
N SER A 932 -15.09 -1.16 7.96
CA SER A 932 -14.44 -2.32 8.56
C SER A 932 -14.99 -2.65 9.94
N ASP A 933 -14.89 -3.94 10.30
CA ASP A 933 -15.26 -4.51 11.59
C ASP A 933 -14.02 -5.05 12.31
N MET A 934 -14.05 -5.11 13.66
CA MET A 934 -12.99 -5.65 14.51
C MET A 934 -13.57 -5.95 15.91
N PRO A 935 -13.21 -7.03 16.56
CA PRO A 935 -12.38 -8.16 16.09
C PRO A 935 -13.17 -9.23 15.34
N VAL A 936 -14.48 -9.05 15.22
CA VAL A 936 -15.40 -9.97 14.53
C VAL A 936 -16.29 -9.19 13.57
N PRO A 937 -16.83 -9.79 12.50
CA PRO A 937 -17.83 -9.16 11.64
C PRO A 937 -19.03 -8.62 12.46
N GLY A 938 -19.49 -7.40 12.13
CA GLY A 938 -20.57 -6.71 12.83
C GLY A 938 -20.13 -5.89 14.06
N SER A 939 -18.89 -6.03 14.53
CA SER A 939 -18.30 -5.15 15.54
C SER A 939 -17.67 -3.95 14.84
N PHE A 940 -18.39 -2.83 14.79
CA PHE A 940 -17.97 -1.63 14.04
C PHE A 940 -16.58 -1.13 14.42
N ARG A 941 -15.68 -1.14 13.46
CA ARG A 941 -14.31 -0.61 13.63
C ARG A 941 -14.15 0.77 12.99
N GLU A 942 -14.51 0.94 11.73
CA GLU A 942 -14.22 2.17 11.01
C GLU A 942 -15.12 2.34 9.79
N TYR A 943 -15.62 3.54 9.61
CA TYR A 943 -16.20 4.07 8.40
C TYR A 943 -15.32 5.21 7.93
N ASN A 944 -14.96 5.21 6.65
CA ASN A 944 -14.13 6.24 6.04
C ASN A 944 -14.68 6.57 4.66
N THR A 945 -14.96 7.86 4.41
CA THR A 945 -15.40 8.36 3.12
C THR A 945 -14.42 9.39 2.57
N TYR A 946 -14.19 9.31 1.25
CA TYR A 946 -13.22 10.14 0.53
C TYR A 946 -13.89 11.05 -0.51
N GLY A 947 -15.21 10.95 -0.68
CA GLY A 947 -15.98 11.66 -1.68
C GLY A 947 -15.75 11.14 -3.13
N ARG A 948 -16.34 11.87 -4.07
CA ARG A 948 -16.17 11.68 -5.52
C ARG A 948 -15.04 12.56 -6.02
N ARG A 949 -14.39 12.14 -7.10
CA ARG A 949 -13.35 12.95 -7.74
C ARG A 949 -13.64 13.12 -9.22
N TYR A 950 -13.45 14.33 -9.72
CA TYR A 950 -13.63 14.69 -11.11
C TYR A 950 -12.33 15.26 -11.67
N TYR A 951 -12.06 14.96 -12.94
CA TYR A 951 -10.81 15.34 -13.59
C TYR A 951 -11.09 15.90 -14.98
N LEU A 952 -10.41 16.98 -15.32
CA LEU A 952 -10.32 17.54 -16.65
C LEU A 952 -8.88 17.42 -17.13
N GLY A 953 -8.64 16.65 -18.18
CA GLY A 953 -7.31 16.44 -18.76
C GLY A 953 -7.21 17.10 -20.15
N VAL A 954 -6.04 17.69 -20.39
CA VAL A 954 -5.67 18.23 -21.72
C VAL A 954 -4.28 17.68 -22.05
N ARG A 955 -4.16 17.06 -23.22
CA ARG A 955 -2.91 16.51 -23.70
C ARG A 955 -2.58 17.09 -25.07
N TYR A 956 -1.35 17.56 -25.22
CA TYR A 956 -0.83 18.08 -26.48
C TYR A 956 0.44 17.32 -26.88
N ARG A 957 0.47 16.87 -28.15
CA ARG A 957 1.59 16.10 -28.73
C ARG A 957 2.16 16.81 -29.95
N PHE A 958 3.50 16.93 -30.01
CA PHE A 958 4.23 17.54 -31.12
C PHE A 958 4.83 16.46 -32.04
#